data_5c731497841711bc53eaa2238ee91657
#
_entry.id   5c731497841711bc53eaa2238ee91657
#
_cell.length_a   1.000
_cell.length_b   1.000
_cell.length_c   1.000
_cell.angle_alpha   90.00
_cell.angle_beta   90.00
_cell.angle_gamma   90.00
#
_symmetry.space_group_name_H-M   'P 1'
#
loop_
_entity.id
_entity.type
_entity.pdbx_description
1 polymer ?
#
loop_
_entity_poly.entity_id
_entity_poly.type
_entity_poly.pdbx_seq_one_letter_code
_entity_poly.pdbx_strand_id
1 'polypeptide(L)'
;MVRTIYVLGGGVTGLAVAYELLKRGQKVEIIEKSESLGGLAKTLNWKGRPIDMGPHIYHTPDKDIQNYWLTEFEGLFHERDHWAKNLKNGQFYDYPISREFINSLPDEMRKKINEDLVNTDPAALSRANNYYEYTKALAGETLQELFFTHYPEKLWGMSTKELDANWAPKRVQITEERRAFYQGQWSAVGVEGSGTIINSLQKKALKLGGVISLGETIQRVEQNNQNTINKIVTADREIDIRPVDLVINTTSCTIFSKLLGGETSLKYRGVILVMLELSTAKILPKGVDFIYVDDREIFFNRVSDQNSFIKDPSASSTIMCCEITYSPNDHYDVMPEADLVRSVKAQFVSLRLCSMEHILDHKVIKLPEVYPMYFKGYQALLNQTREQFDKLRNLHTIGSLAEFAYADLQILFSKAIDLAEVITDKTFTINKIDKTIPRLEFSKTVNIQGKVVGDGHPTFVIAEIGLNHNGDMTLAKEIIDEAILAGADAVKLQSYKAKYRVAEHGKTSRYVEKVLGTEETDYEMLKKTELSKEQTRELFDYAKGKVIIFSAPFDLESVDELAELGVDCYKIASFDLVNLPLIRKVASTNKPIIISTGMAYLSEVQDALLEVAKCGNQNVILMQCTSSYPCPPESMNIKAIDTMKNAFNKLPVGISDHVIGDMVSIAAVARGANVVEKHFTLDKEMEGPDHILSMLPEEFKKMIESFSIVESALGDGIKQPAANEVASIIRFRKTMYTKHAIKKGSIITVDDIIYTGPAYGIYSKFEDIVIGQTITRDIAENMPITWDMIGGFSSG
;
A
#
# COMPACT_ATOMS: atom_id res chain seq x y z
N MET A 1 -11.40 -34.15 -21.20
CA MET A 1 -10.67 -33.56 -22.36
C MET A 1 -9.55 -32.68 -21.76
N VAL A 2 -8.36 -32.74 -22.34
CA VAL A 2 -7.23 -31.88 -21.91
C VAL A 2 -7.55 -30.44 -22.33
N ARG A 3 -7.52 -29.49 -21.42
CA ARG A 3 -7.68 -28.06 -21.70
C ARG A 3 -6.45 -27.51 -22.43
N THR A 4 -6.64 -26.49 -23.26
CA THR A 4 -5.56 -25.68 -23.84
C THR A 4 -5.58 -24.31 -23.16
N ILE A 5 -4.41 -23.74 -22.90
CA ILE A 5 -4.24 -22.40 -22.33
C ILE A 5 -3.61 -21.52 -23.40
N TYR A 6 -4.32 -20.48 -23.80
CA TYR A 6 -3.86 -19.52 -24.81
C TYR A 6 -3.28 -18.28 -24.11
N VAL A 7 -2.00 -18.01 -24.36
CA VAL A 7 -1.30 -16.84 -23.79
C VAL A 7 -1.19 -15.77 -24.87
N LEU A 8 -1.85 -14.63 -24.65
CA LEU A 8 -1.86 -13.50 -25.57
C LEU A 8 -0.73 -12.54 -25.23
N GLY A 9 0.31 -12.54 -26.07
CA GLY A 9 1.54 -11.79 -25.90
C GLY A 9 2.71 -12.65 -25.39
N GLY A 10 3.81 -12.59 -26.13
CA GLY A 10 5.06 -13.32 -25.87
C GLY A 10 6.12 -12.48 -25.18
N GLY A 11 5.72 -11.48 -24.38
CA GLY A 11 6.62 -10.73 -23.49
C GLY A 11 7.16 -11.61 -22.37
N VAL A 12 8.02 -11.05 -21.50
CA VAL A 12 8.63 -11.82 -20.39
C VAL A 12 7.60 -12.51 -19.51
N THR A 13 6.50 -11.82 -19.17
CA THR A 13 5.42 -12.39 -18.35
C THR A 13 4.71 -13.54 -19.06
N GLY A 14 4.32 -13.35 -20.34
CA GLY A 14 3.64 -14.39 -21.11
C GLY A 14 4.50 -15.63 -21.28
N LEU A 15 5.77 -15.45 -21.52
CA LEU A 15 6.72 -16.56 -21.66
C LEU A 15 6.99 -17.26 -20.32
N ALA A 16 7.13 -16.51 -19.21
CA ALA A 16 7.34 -17.08 -17.88
C ALA A 16 6.12 -17.90 -17.42
N VAL A 17 4.90 -17.37 -17.55
CA VAL A 17 3.68 -18.10 -17.18
C VAL A 17 3.46 -19.33 -18.06
N ALA A 18 3.73 -19.21 -19.36
CA ALA A 18 3.66 -20.35 -20.28
C ALA A 18 4.63 -21.47 -19.88
N TYR A 19 5.89 -21.12 -19.59
CA TYR A 19 6.90 -22.06 -19.13
C TYR A 19 6.49 -22.76 -17.84
N GLU A 20 6.01 -22.02 -16.84
CA GLU A 20 5.59 -22.58 -15.55
C GLU A 20 4.36 -23.50 -15.69
N LEU A 21 3.43 -23.18 -16.56
CA LEU A 21 2.29 -24.05 -16.87
C LEU A 21 2.70 -25.33 -17.61
N LEU A 22 3.64 -25.22 -18.55
CA LEU A 22 4.19 -26.37 -19.28
C LEU A 22 4.96 -27.32 -18.33
N LYS A 23 5.75 -26.80 -17.39
CA LYS A 23 6.40 -27.59 -16.33
C LYS A 23 5.39 -28.42 -15.52
N ARG A 24 4.19 -27.87 -15.33
CA ARG A 24 3.07 -28.52 -14.61
C ARG A 24 2.18 -29.39 -15.53
N GLY A 25 2.65 -29.69 -16.75
CA GLY A 25 1.97 -30.61 -17.69
C GLY A 25 0.73 -30.01 -18.38
N GLN A 26 0.58 -28.69 -18.40
CA GLN A 26 -0.51 -28.05 -19.13
C GLN A 26 -0.17 -27.93 -20.63
N LYS A 27 -1.20 -27.91 -21.50
CA LYS A 27 -1.03 -27.61 -22.93
C LYS A 27 -1.14 -26.09 -23.12
N VAL A 28 -0.09 -25.46 -23.63
CA VAL A 28 -0.01 -23.99 -23.76
C VAL A 28 0.32 -23.60 -25.20
N GLU A 29 -0.36 -22.55 -25.69
CA GLU A 29 -0.05 -21.88 -26.95
C GLU A 29 0.14 -20.39 -26.69
N ILE A 30 1.28 -19.82 -27.12
CA ILE A 30 1.59 -18.38 -27.08
C ILE A 30 1.29 -17.79 -28.46
N ILE A 31 0.51 -16.70 -28.51
CA ILE A 31 0.22 -15.92 -29.71
C ILE A 31 0.93 -14.56 -29.57
N GLU A 32 1.90 -14.29 -30.44
CA GLU A 32 2.73 -13.08 -30.41
C GLU A 32 2.75 -12.40 -31.78
N LYS A 33 2.51 -11.08 -31.80
CA LYS A 33 2.50 -10.26 -33.02
C LYS A 33 3.87 -10.05 -33.66
N SER A 34 4.93 -10.12 -32.85
CA SER A 34 6.31 -9.90 -33.32
C SER A 34 6.93 -11.20 -33.85
N GLU A 35 7.96 -11.08 -34.68
CA GLU A 35 8.77 -12.20 -35.18
C GLU A 35 9.69 -12.80 -34.09
N SER A 36 9.69 -12.26 -32.87
CA SER A 36 10.48 -12.74 -31.74
C SER A 36 9.81 -12.48 -30.40
N LEU A 37 10.06 -13.36 -29.42
CA LEU A 37 9.57 -13.24 -28.06
C LEU A 37 10.38 -12.23 -27.24
N GLY A 38 9.87 -11.91 -26.04
CA GLY A 38 10.55 -11.14 -24.99
C GLY A 38 10.01 -9.74 -24.75
N GLY A 39 9.21 -9.22 -25.69
CA GLY A 39 8.63 -7.86 -25.53
C GLY A 39 9.74 -6.81 -25.32
N LEU A 40 9.63 -6.08 -24.21
CA LEU A 40 10.63 -5.04 -23.85
C LEU A 40 11.95 -5.60 -23.31
N ALA A 41 11.99 -6.85 -22.83
CA ALA A 41 13.19 -7.49 -22.28
C ALA A 41 13.99 -8.29 -23.32
N LYS A 42 13.69 -8.18 -24.61
CA LYS A 42 14.49 -8.84 -25.65
C LYS A 42 15.78 -8.07 -25.93
N THR A 43 16.83 -8.81 -26.27
CA THR A 43 18.09 -8.28 -26.77
C THR A 43 18.10 -8.39 -28.31
N LEU A 44 18.43 -7.31 -28.97
CA LEU A 44 18.63 -7.28 -30.43
C LEU A 44 20.11 -7.46 -30.78
N ASN A 45 20.37 -7.90 -31.98
CA ASN A 45 21.74 -7.89 -32.54
C ASN A 45 21.90 -6.66 -33.47
N TRP A 46 22.88 -5.82 -33.21
CA TRP A 46 23.24 -4.73 -34.08
C TRP A 46 24.74 -4.81 -34.41
N LYS A 47 25.05 -5.07 -35.68
CA LYS A 47 26.43 -5.25 -36.18
C LYS A 47 27.22 -6.30 -35.38
N GLY A 48 26.59 -7.41 -35.02
CA GLY A 48 27.22 -8.49 -34.24
C GLY A 48 27.28 -8.24 -32.72
N ARG A 49 26.72 -7.14 -32.24
CA ARG A 49 26.73 -6.76 -30.82
C ARG A 49 25.32 -6.86 -30.22
N PRO A 50 25.18 -7.43 -29.02
CA PRO A 50 23.91 -7.43 -28.31
C PRO A 50 23.57 -5.99 -27.80
N ILE A 51 22.32 -5.58 -28.00
CA ILE A 51 21.77 -4.32 -27.48
C ILE A 51 20.42 -4.57 -26.84
N ASP A 52 20.27 -4.13 -25.62
CA ASP A 52 19.00 -4.21 -24.89
C ASP A 52 18.11 -2.99 -25.16
N MET A 53 16.81 -3.14 -24.96
CA MET A 53 15.84 -2.04 -25.09
C MET A 53 15.82 -1.16 -23.85
N GLY A 54 16.95 -0.57 -23.50
CA GLY A 54 17.23 0.13 -22.25
C GLY A 54 17.81 -0.82 -21.17
N PRO A 55 18.19 -0.30 -20.00
CA PRO A 55 18.72 -1.10 -18.90
C PRO A 55 17.70 -2.09 -18.36
N HIS A 56 18.00 -3.39 -18.47
CA HIS A 56 17.24 -4.46 -17.84
C HIS A 56 18.15 -5.24 -16.89
N ILE A 57 18.00 -4.96 -15.59
CA ILE A 57 18.78 -5.55 -14.53
C ILE A 57 17.87 -6.52 -13.77
N TYR A 58 18.30 -7.76 -13.61
CA TYR A 58 17.65 -8.73 -12.74
C TYR A 58 18.08 -8.46 -11.31
N HIS A 59 17.13 -8.24 -10.42
CA HIS A 59 17.42 -7.98 -9.01
C HIS A 59 16.27 -8.47 -8.14
N THR A 60 16.57 -8.88 -6.92
CA THR A 60 15.54 -9.26 -5.95
C THR A 60 16.10 -9.28 -4.53
N PRO A 61 15.36 -8.80 -3.53
CA PRO A 61 15.63 -9.08 -2.13
C PRO A 61 15.12 -10.46 -1.69
N ASP A 62 14.23 -11.08 -2.49
CA ASP A 62 13.58 -12.35 -2.22
C ASP A 62 14.52 -13.51 -2.56
N LYS A 63 14.84 -14.32 -1.55
CA LYS A 63 15.75 -15.47 -1.67
C LYS A 63 15.16 -16.61 -2.48
N ASP A 64 13.86 -16.81 -2.46
CA ASP A 64 13.21 -17.88 -3.21
C ASP A 64 13.21 -17.58 -4.71
N ILE A 65 12.94 -16.34 -5.09
CA ILE A 65 13.04 -15.87 -6.47
C ILE A 65 14.51 -15.87 -6.93
N GLN A 66 15.46 -15.48 -6.07
CA GLN A 66 16.89 -15.59 -6.38
C GLN A 66 17.28 -17.04 -6.66
N ASN A 67 16.91 -17.96 -5.77
CA ASN A 67 17.22 -19.39 -5.91
C ASN A 67 16.56 -19.99 -7.14
N TYR A 68 15.31 -19.61 -7.43
CA TYR A 68 14.62 -20.00 -8.65
C TYR A 68 15.41 -19.58 -9.90
N TRP A 69 15.86 -18.33 -9.99
CA TRP A 69 16.62 -17.85 -11.15
C TRP A 69 17.99 -18.54 -11.25
N LEU A 70 18.72 -18.67 -10.15
CA LEU A 70 20.04 -19.33 -10.16
C LEU A 70 19.95 -20.81 -10.55
N THR A 71 18.87 -21.49 -10.17
CA THR A 71 18.62 -22.90 -10.53
C THR A 71 18.14 -23.03 -11.97
N GLU A 72 17.13 -22.27 -12.36
CA GLU A 72 16.53 -22.39 -13.70
C GLU A 72 17.43 -21.85 -14.81
N PHE A 73 18.27 -20.85 -14.49
CA PHE A 73 19.09 -20.16 -15.49
C PHE A 73 20.57 -20.16 -15.10
N GLU A 74 21.04 -21.27 -14.52
CA GLU A 74 22.45 -21.46 -14.12
C GLU A 74 23.40 -21.11 -15.27
N GLY A 75 24.43 -20.30 -14.96
CA GLY A 75 25.43 -19.85 -15.94
C GLY A 75 24.96 -18.81 -16.96
N LEU A 76 23.71 -18.39 -16.94
CA LEU A 76 23.14 -17.37 -17.84
C LEU A 76 23.17 -15.95 -17.29
N PHE A 77 23.54 -15.78 -16.03
CA PHE A 77 23.76 -14.50 -15.38
C PHE A 77 25.21 -14.28 -14.99
N HIS A 78 25.62 -13.03 -14.87
CA HIS A 78 26.77 -12.63 -14.07
C HIS A 78 26.35 -11.55 -13.07
N GLU A 79 26.75 -11.73 -11.82
CA GLU A 79 26.43 -10.84 -10.73
C GLU A 79 27.29 -9.58 -10.80
N ARG A 80 26.66 -8.45 -10.59
CA ARG A 80 27.34 -7.15 -10.45
C ARG A 80 26.46 -6.10 -9.84
N ASP A 81 27.08 -5.15 -9.14
CA ASP A 81 26.42 -3.92 -8.71
C ASP A 81 26.31 -2.92 -9.87
N HIS A 82 25.23 -2.15 -9.85
CA HIS A 82 24.96 -1.11 -10.83
C HIS A 82 24.96 0.27 -10.19
N TRP A 83 25.61 1.21 -10.86
CA TRP A 83 25.74 2.58 -10.38
C TRP A 83 25.13 3.56 -11.37
N ALA A 84 24.36 4.48 -10.81
CA ALA A 84 23.74 5.56 -11.57
C ALA A 84 24.18 6.93 -11.05
N LYS A 85 24.06 7.95 -11.90
CA LYS A 85 24.20 9.36 -11.53
C LYS A 85 23.08 10.18 -12.15
N ASN A 86 22.78 11.31 -11.54
CA ASN A 86 22.03 12.39 -12.18
C ASN A 86 23.00 13.35 -12.86
N LEU A 87 22.68 13.77 -14.07
CA LEU A 87 23.37 14.84 -14.78
C LEU A 87 22.47 16.06 -14.81
N LYS A 88 22.99 17.19 -14.28
CA LYS A 88 22.29 18.48 -14.27
C LYS A 88 23.30 19.62 -14.41
N ASN A 89 23.06 20.55 -15.33
CA ASN A 89 23.91 21.68 -15.59
C ASN A 89 25.38 21.28 -15.87
N GLY A 90 25.60 20.15 -16.55
CA GLY A 90 26.92 19.61 -16.82
C GLY A 90 27.66 18.99 -15.64
N GLN A 91 27.00 18.83 -14.48
CA GLN A 91 27.57 18.22 -13.29
C GLN A 91 26.92 16.88 -12.98
N PHE A 92 27.72 15.92 -12.49
CA PHE A 92 27.26 14.60 -12.09
C PHE A 92 27.00 14.55 -10.59
N TYR A 93 25.79 14.19 -10.21
CA TYR A 93 25.34 13.97 -8.84
C TYR A 93 25.10 12.50 -8.58
N ASP A 94 25.43 12.02 -7.39
CA ASP A 94 25.20 10.62 -7.02
C ASP A 94 23.70 10.29 -6.93
N TYR A 95 23.34 9.10 -7.37
CA TYR A 95 21.98 8.58 -7.30
C TYR A 95 22.01 7.08 -6.95
N PRO A 96 21.20 6.58 -6.01
CA PRO A 96 20.16 7.30 -5.22
C PRO A 96 20.73 8.39 -4.30
N ILE A 97 19.88 9.37 -3.95
CA ILE A 97 20.27 10.48 -3.07
C ILE A 97 20.54 9.93 -1.66
N SER A 98 21.68 10.32 -1.06
CA SER A 98 22.05 9.94 0.31
C SER A 98 22.42 11.13 1.18
N ARG A 99 22.38 10.95 2.50
CA ARG A 99 22.87 11.93 3.46
C ARG A 99 24.36 12.23 3.25
N GLU A 100 25.16 11.18 3.00
CA GLU A 100 26.58 11.31 2.67
C GLU A 100 26.78 12.21 1.43
N PHE A 101 26.00 11.98 0.37
CA PHE A 101 26.01 12.83 -0.82
C PHE A 101 25.62 14.28 -0.48
N ILE A 102 24.53 14.51 0.28
CA ILE A 102 24.10 15.85 0.69
C ILE A 102 25.23 16.56 1.46
N ASN A 103 25.94 15.84 2.33
CA ASN A 103 27.07 16.38 3.09
C ASN A 103 28.29 16.73 2.23
N SER A 104 28.42 16.17 1.03
CA SER A 104 29.48 16.48 0.06
C SER A 104 29.19 17.72 -0.82
N LEU A 105 27.96 18.25 -0.76
CA LEU A 105 27.56 19.43 -1.53
C LEU A 105 28.20 20.72 -0.98
N PRO A 106 28.30 21.80 -1.82
CA PRO A 106 28.73 23.11 -1.35
C PRO A 106 27.96 23.59 -0.12
N ASP A 107 28.64 24.30 0.78
CA ASP A 107 28.12 24.68 2.10
C ASP A 107 26.77 25.38 2.05
N GLU A 108 26.56 26.31 1.14
CA GLU A 108 25.30 27.04 0.99
C GLU A 108 24.14 26.12 0.60
N MET A 109 24.35 25.25 -0.37
CA MET A 109 23.35 24.28 -0.83
C MET A 109 23.06 23.24 0.26
N ARG A 110 24.11 22.72 0.90
CA ARG A 110 23.97 21.75 2.00
C ARG A 110 23.16 22.33 3.16
N LYS A 111 23.45 23.59 3.56
CA LYS A 111 22.72 24.27 4.61
C LYS A 111 21.24 24.40 4.28
N LYS A 112 20.91 24.87 3.08
CA LYS A 112 19.53 25.01 2.62
C LYS A 112 18.78 23.68 2.60
N ILE A 113 19.40 22.62 2.07
CA ILE A 113 18.80 21.27 2.06
C ILE A 113 18.54 20.77 3.48
N ASN A 114 19.50 20.96 4.41
CA ASN A 114 19.31 20.50 5.78
C ASN A 114 18.22 21.30 6.51
N GLU A 115 18.11 22.60 6.27
CA GLU A 115 17.00 23.42 6.78
C GLU A 115 15.65 22.93 6.26
N ASP A 116 15.55 22.64 4.95
CA ASP A 116 14.34 22.09 4.35
C ASP A 116 13.98 20.72 4.96
N LEU A 117 14.95 19.83 5.14
CA LEU A 117 14.72 18.48 5.68
C LEU A 117 14.27 18.48 7.15
N VAL A 118 14.76 19.46 7.96
CA VAL A 118 14.30 19.65 9.35
C VAL A 118 12.84 20.13 9.38
N ASN A 119 12.43 20.90 8.38
CA ASN A 119 11.09 21.47 8.28
C ASN A 119 10.09 20.57 7.52
N THR A 120 10.48 19.35 7.12
CA THR A 120 9.55 18.42 6.50
C THR A 120 8.47 17.96 7.47
N ASP A 121 7.23 17.83 6.98
CA ASP A 121 6.10 17.29 7.75
C ASP A 121 5.82 15.85 7.32
N PRO A 122 6.24 14.83 8.10
CA PRO A 122 5.96 13.43 7.76
C PRO A 122 4.46 13.12 7.60
N ALA A 123 3.58 13.87 8.28
CA ALA A 123 2.14 13.70 8.13
C ALA A 123 1.63 14.22 6.76
N ALA A 124 2.37 15.11 6.10
CA ALA A 124 2.02 15.58 4.77
C ALA A 124 2.20 14.49 3.70
N LEU A 125 3.07 13.49 3.92
CA LEU A 125 3.27 12.37 2.99
C LEU A 125 1.96 11.60 2.75
N SER A 126 1.21 11.31 3.81
CA SER A 126 -0.05 10.57 3.72
C SER A 126 -1.20 11.41 3.14
N ARG A 127 -1.06 12.74 3.11
CA ARG A 127 -2.05 13.68 2.57
C ARG A 127 -1.74 14.15 1.15
N ALA A 128 -0.57 13.76 0.62
CA ALA A 128 -0.15 14.16 -0.71
C ALA A 128 -1.06 13.57 -1.80
N ASN A 129 -1.64 14.44 -2.64
CA ASN A 129 -2.52 14.06 -3.74
C ASN A 129 -1.80 13.97 -5.09
N ASN A 130 -0.53 14.35 -5.16
CA ASN A 130 0.29 14.31 -6.34
C ASN A 130 1.77 14.10 -6.01
N TYR A 131 2.54 13.78 -7.04
CA TYR A 131 3.97 13.52 -6.92
C TYR A 131 4.76 14.72 -6.36
N TYR A 132 4.42 15.95 -6.76
CA TYR A 132 5.07 17.17 -6.27
C TYR A 132 4.89 17.34 -4.76
N GLU A 133 3.65 17.22 -4.26
CA GLU A 133 3.35 17.31 -2.83
C GLU A 133 4.07 16.23 -2.04
N TYR A 134 4.10 14.99 -2.55
CA TYR A 134 4.77 13.88 -1.90
C TYR A 134 6.29 14.11 -1.80
N THR A 135 6.94 14.47 -2.90
CA THR A 135 8.41 14.66 -2.93
C THR A 135 8.83 15.89 -2.14
N LYS A 136 8.04 16.96 -2.12
CA LYS A 136 8.27 18.13 -1.28
C LYS A 136 8.15 17.79 0.21
N ALA A 137 7.15 17.00 0.60
CA ALA A 137 6.98 16.53 1.98
C ALA A 137 8.10 15.59 2.44
N LEU A 138 8.65 14.78 1.54
CA LEU A 138 9.73 13.82 1.84
C LEU A 138 11.11 14.50 1.91
N ALA A 139 11.41 15.36 0.95
CA ALA A 139 12.77 15.80 0.65
C ALA A 139 13.00 17.31 0.84
N GLY A 140 11.94 18.08 1.09
CA GLY A 140 11.99 19.54 1.11
C GLY A 140 12.02 20.15 -0.29
N GLU A 141 11.91 21.46 -0.37
CA GLU A 141 11.76 22.18 -1.63
C GLU A 141 13.02 22.15 -2.49
N THR A 142 14.19 22.30 -1.87
CA THR A 142 15.47 22.36 -2.60
C THR A 142 15.80 21.03 -3.30
N LEU A 143 15.69 19.89 -2.62
CA LEU A 143 15.92 18.58 -3.26
C LEU A 143 14.83 18.24 -4.28
N GLN A 144 13.60 18.65 -4.01
CA GLN A 144 12.49 18.46 -4.93
C GLN A 144 12.75 19.19 -6.27
N GLU A 145 13.19 20.44 -6.24
CA GLU A 145 13.54 21.21 -7.45
C GLU A 145 14.80 20.69 -8.15
N LEU A 146 15.81 20.25 -7.37
CA LEU A 146 17.06 19.77 -7.92
C LEU A 146 16.95 18.41 -8.62
N PHE A 147 16.16 17.45 -8.06
CA PHE A 147 16.24 16.06 -8.49
C PHE A 147 14.89 15.39 -8.78
N PHE A 148 13.76 16.00 -8.35
CA PHE A 148 12.47 15.34 -8.41
C PHE A 148 11.42 16.08 -9.25
N THR A 149 11.83 17.06 -10.03
CA THR A 149 10.92 17.83 -10.90
C THR A 149 11.12 17.51 -12.38
N HIS A 150 12.27 17.82 -12.96
CA HIS A 150 12.42 17.83 -14.42
C HIS A 150 12.52 16.45 -15.05
N TYR A 151 13.26 15.53 -14.42
CA TYR A 151 13.33 14.16 -14.92
C TYR A 151 11.94 13.47 -14.93
N PRO A 152 11.14 13.50 -13.85
CA PRO A 152 9.78 12.98 -13.90
C PRO A 152 8.88 13.67 -14.94
N GLU A 153 8.98 15.00 -15.09
CA GLU A 153 8.19 15.71 -16.10
C GLU A 153 8.54 15.27 -17.52
N LYS A 154 9.82 15.04 -17.84
CA LYS A 154 10.23 14.46 -19.12
C LYS A 154 9.73 13.03 -19.28
N LEU A 155 9.90 12.19 -18.26
CA LEU A 155 9.50 10.80 -18.29
C LEU A 155 7.99 10.64 -18.54
N TRP A 156 7.17 11.41 -17.81
CA TRP A 156 5.72 11.30 -17.85
C TRP A 156 5.03 12.24 -18.83
N GLY A 157 5.72 13.24 -19.34
CA GLY A 157 5.17 14.22 -20.27
C GLY A 157 4.06 15.07 -19.69
N MET A 158 4.05 15.23 -18.37
CA MET A 158 3.10 16.05 -17.63
C MET A 158 3.77 16.69 -16.42
N SER A 159 3.14 17.71 -15.85
CA SER A 159 3.62 18.33 -14.61
C SER A 159 3.59 17.33 -13.45
N THR A 160 4.60 17.41 -12.57
CA THR A 160 4.62 16.64 -11.31
C THR A 160 3.42 16.90 -10.39
N LYS A 161 2.70 18.01 -10.59
CA LYS A 161 1.43 18.34 -9.90
C LYS A 161 0.22 17.61 -10.47
N GLU A 162 0.31 17.10 -11.70
CA GLU A 162 -0.72 16.30 -12.36
C GLU A 162 -0.46 14.79 -12.23
N LEU A 163 0.78 14.41 -11.89
CA LEU A 163 1.20 13.03 -11.65
C LEU A 163 0.68 12.56 -10.28
N ASP A 164 0.07 11.39 -10.24
CA ASP A 164 -0.47 10.79 -9.00
C ASP A 164 0.65 10.49 -7.99
N ALA A 165 0.36 10.66 -6.71
CA ALA A 165 1.34 10.44 -5.64
C ALA A 165 1.79 8.98 -5.51
N ASN A 166 0.96 8.01 -5.93
CA ASN A 166 1.22 6.57 -5.78
C ASN A 166 2.50 6.07 -6.48
N TRP A 167 3.02 6.84 -7.45
CA TRP A 167 4.27 6.48 -8.12
C TRP A 167 5.51 6.85 -7.30
N ALA A 168 5.45 7.90 -6.49
CA ALA A 168 6.60 8.47 -5.77
C ALA A 168 7.26 7.51 -4.75
N PRO A 169 6.52 6.78 -3.89
CA PRO A 169 7.11 5.93 -2.85
C PRO A 169 8.07 4.86 -3.36
N LYS A 170 7.86 4.41 -4.59
CA LYS A 170 8.67 3.35 -5.21
C LYS A 170 10.02 3.85 -5.73
N ARG A 171 10.18 5.17 -5.93
CA ARG A 171 11.30 5.74 -6.68
C ARG A 171 12.06 6.83 -5.95
N VAL A 172 11.47 7.42 -4.90
CA VAL A 172 12.07 8.52 -4.17
C VAL A 172 12.41 8.09 -2.76
N GLN A 173 13.70 8.00 -2.48
CA GLN A 173 14.23 7.66 -1.14
C GLN A 173 15.48 8.50 -0.88
N ILE A 174 15.67 8.89 0.37
CA ILE A 174 16.91 9.47 0.87
C ILE A 174 17.55 8.44 1.81
N THR A 175 18.73 7.95 1.46
CA THR A 175 19.45 6.95 2.22
C THR A 175 20.52 7.58 3.11
N GLU A 176 21.03 6.89 4.14
CA GLU A 176 22.10 7.42 4.99
C GLU A 176 23.43 7.44 4.23
N GLU A 177 23.82 6.31 3.63
CA GLU A 177 25.09 6.14 2.94
C GLU A 177 24.91 6.07 1.43
N ARG A 178 25.96 6.39 0.69
CA ARG A 178 26.06 6.16 -0.74
C ARG A 178 26.03 4.67 -1.02
N ARG A 179 25.20 4.25 -1.97
CA ARG A 179 25.04 2.83 -2.31
C ARG A 179 24.85 2.60 -3.81
N ALA A 180 25.13 1.39 -4.26
CA ALA A 180 24.73 0.92 -5.56
C ALA A 180 23.20 0.95 -5.71
N PHE A 181 22.70 0.98 -6.95
CA PHE A 181 21.26 1.16 -7.24
C PHE A 181 20.37 0.11 -6.54
N TYR A 182 20.86 -1.13 -6.42
CA TYR A 182 20.17 -2.26 -5.78
C TYR A 182 20.95 -2.85 -4.60
N GLN A 183 21.67 -2.03 -3.85
CA GLN A 183 22.46 -2.51 -2.71
C GLN A 183 21.59 -3.27 -1.69
N GLY A 184 22.11 -4.39 -1.21
CA GLY A 184 21.40 -5.29 -0.28
C GLY A 184 20.45 -6.28 -0.96
N GLN A 185 20.38 -6.25 -2.31
CA GLN A 185 19.66 -7.22 -3.11
C GLN A 185 20.63 -8.00 -3.98
N TRP A 186 20.28 -9.22 -4.33
CA TRP A 186 20.95 -9.90 -5.42
C TRP A 186 20.70 -9.12 -6.72
N SER A 187 21.76 -8.86 -7.49
CA SER A 187 21.70 -8.09 -8.70
C SER A 187 22.59 -8.69 -9.77
N ALA A 188 22.06 -8.88 -10.98
CA ALA A 188 22.74 -9.56 -12.08
C ALA A 188 22.26 -9.07 -13.44
N VAL A 189 23.06 -9.31 -14.45
CA VAL A 189 22.69 -9.12 -15.88
C VAL A 189 22.88 -10.41 -16.65
N GLY A 190 22.12 -10.60 -17.72
CA GLY A 190 22.30 -11.74 -18.62
C GLY A 190 23.66 -11.67 -19.31
N VAL A 191 24.30 -12.83 -19.55
CA VAL A 191 25.64 -12.90 -20.13
C VAL A 191 25.75 -12.23 -21.51
N GLU A 192 24.66 -12.24 -22.30
CA GLU A 192 24.51 -11.56 -23.59
C GLU A 192 23.34 -10.56 -23.58
N GLY A 193 23.13 -9.86 -22.47
CA GLY A 193 21.97 -8.99 -22.26
C GLY A 193 20.75 -9.71 -21.71
N SER A 194 19.66 -8.97 -21.51
CA SER A 194 18.42 -9.44 -20.92
C SER A 194 17.75 -10.56 -21.72
N GLY A 195 17.93 -10.58 -23.04
CA GLY A 195 17.43 -11.60 -23.96
C GLY A 195 17.99 -13.00 -23.71
N THR A 196 19.10 -13.12 -22.95
CA THR A 196 19.68 -14.44 -22.58
C THR A 196 18.64 -15.32 -21.88
N ILE A 197 17.91 -14.74 -20.91
CA ILE A 197 16.85 -15.45 -20.17
C ILE A 197 15.64 -15.73 -21.05
N ILE A 198 15.24 -14.76 -21.86
CA ILE A 198 14.13 -14.93 -22.83
C ILE A 198 14.39 -16.11 -23.78
N ASN A 199 15.59 -16.17 -24.36
CA ASN A 199 15.98 -17.24 -25.26
C ASN A 199 16.01 -18.61 -24.55
N SER A 200 16.43 -18.64 -23.28
CA SER A 200 16.42 -19.85 -22.46
C SER A 200 15.01 -20.33 -22.20
N LEU A 201 14.12 -19.43 -21.74
CA LEU A 201 12.69 -19.74 -21.51
C LEU A 201 12.02 -20.26 -22.78
N GLN A 202 12.24 -19.63 -23.94
CA GLN A 202 11.72 -20.08 -25.23
C GLN A 202 12.15 -21.51 -25.56
N LYS A 203 13.46 -21.80 -25.45
CA LYS A 203 13.98 -23.15 -25.70
C LYS A 203 13.38 -24.18 -24.75
N LYS A 204 13.27 -23.86 -23.48
CA LYS A 204 12.66 -24.73 -22.46
C LYS A 204 11.17 -24.95 -22.70
N ALA A 205 10.40 -23.91 -23.03
CA ALA A 205 8.98 -24.01 -23.35
C ALA A 205 8.72 -24.90 -24.56
N LEU A 206 9.49 -24.73 -25.64
CA LEU A 206 9.42 -25.58 -26.83
C LEU A 206 9.77 -27.05 -26.52
N LYS A 207 10.80 -27.29 -25.69
CA LYS A 207 11.19 -28.64 -25.26
C LYS A 207 10.08 -29.35 -24.47
N LEU A 208 9.28 -28.61 -23.74
CA LEU A 208 8.12 -29.11 -22.99
C LEU A 208 6.84 -29.23 -23.84
N GLY A 209 6.93 -29.01 -25.17
CA GLY A 209 5.82 -29.16 -26.08
C GLY A 209 4.91 -27.94 -26.21
N GLY A 210 5.38 -26.75 -25.75
CA GLY A 210 4.68 -25.48 -25.95
C GLY A 210 4.60 -25.10 -27.43
N VAL A 211 3.47 -24.54 -27.83
CA VAL A 211 3.26 -24.01 -29.20
C VAL A 211 3.50 -22.49 -29.15
N ILE A 212 4.27 -21.97 -30.09
CA ILE A 212 4.59 -20.54 -30.19
C ILE A 212 4.28 -20.06 -31.60
N SER A 213 3.29 -19.19 -31.72
CA SER A 213 2.84 -18.58 -32.99
C SER A 213 3.38 -17.13 -33.03
N LEU A 214 4.42 -16.93 -33.83
CA LEU A 214 5.06 -15.61 -34.03
C LEU A 214 4.49 -14.91 -35.27
N GLY A 215 4.58 -13.58 -35.34
CA GLY A 215 4.04 -12.77 -36.43
C GLY A 215 2.50 -12.71 -36.45
N GLU A 216 1.84 -13.32 -35.48
CA GLU A 216 0.40 -13.51 -35.48
C GLU A 216 -0.32 -12.40 -34.67
N THR A 217 -0.90 -11.44 -35.40
CA THR A 217 -1.59 -10.29 -34.78
C THR A 217 -3.04 -10.62 -34.45
N ILE A 218 -3.42 -10.51 -33.19
CA ILE A 218 -4.81 -10.65 -32.75
C ILE A 218 -5.59 -9.40 -33.17
N GLN A 219 -6.72 -9.62 -33.85
CA GLN A 219 -7.61 -8.57 -34.36
C GLN A 219 -8.85 -8.39 -33.48
N ARG A 220 -9.38 -9.48 -32.92
CA ARG A 220 -10.62 -9.49 -32.13
C ARG A 220 -10.65 -10.66 -31.16
N VAL A 221 -11.27 -10.44 -30.00
CA VAL A 221 -11.61 -11.48 -29.03
C VAL A 221 -13.13 -11.47 -28.85
N GLU A 222 -13.78 -12.57 -29.11
CA GLU A 222 -15.25 -12.70 -29.01
C GLU A 222 -15.63 -13.40 -27.72
N GLN A 223 -16.75 -12.96 -27.14
CA GLN A 223 -17.33 -13.54 -25.93
C GLN A 223 -18.79 -13.94 -26.19
N ASN A 224 -19.23 -14.97 -25.50
CA ASN A 224 -20.62 -15.41 -25.54
C ASN A 224 -21.46 -14.75 -24.41
N ASN A 225 -22.78 -15.00 -24.46
CA ASN A 225 -23.72 -14.46 -23.45
C ASN A 225 -23.49 -14.96 -22.01
N GLN A 226 -22.60 -15.93 -21.82
CA GLN A 226 -22.23 -16.47 -20.52
C GLN A 226 -20.95 -15.83 -19.95
N ASN A 227 -20.50 -14.71 -20.51
CA ASN A 227 -19.25 -14.04 -20.18
C ASN A 227 -18.02 -14.99 -20.27
N THR A 228 -17.91 -15.72 -21.35
CA THR A 228 -16.80 -16.62 -21.62
C THR A 228 -16.23 -16.29 -23.00
N ILE A 229 -14.92 -16.11 -23.10
CA ILE A 229 -14.24 -15.98 -24.37
C ILE A 229 -14.44 -17.30 -25.12
N ASN A 230 -15.01 -17.23 -26.30
CA ASN A 230 -15.32 -18.39 -27.16
C ASN A 230 -14.58 -18.39 -28.50
N LYS A 231 -13.94 -17.26 -28.88
CA LYS A 231 -13.14 -17.17 -30.11
C LYS A 231 -12.04 -16.10 -30.00
N ILE A 232 -10.88 -16.40 -30.55
CA ILE A 232 -9.81 -15.45 -30.83
C ILE A 232 -9.63 -15.38 -32.34
N VAL A 233 -9.71 -14.18 -32.90
CA VAL A 233 -9.52 -13.92 -34.34
C VAL A 233 -8.19 -13.23 -34.52
N THR A 234 -7.30 -13.84 -35.28
CA THR A 234 -6.02 -13.27 -35.68
C THR A 234 -6.05 -12.84 -37.14
N ALA A 235 -4.96 -12.30 -37.64
CA ALA A 235 -4.84 -11.97 -39.06
C ALA A 235 -4.86 -13.23 -39.97
N ASP A 236 -4.41 -14.38 -39.42
CA ASP A 236 -4.14 -15.58 -40.19
C ASP A 236 -5.17 -16.69 -40.00
N ARG A 237 -5.87 -16.72 -38.83
CA ARG A 237 -6.81 -17.79 -38.47
C ARG A 237 -7.82 -17.36 -37.42
N GLU A 238 -8.89 -18.18 -37.32
CA GLU A 238 -9.83 -18.14 -36.21
C GLU A 238 -9.56 -19.31 -35.25
N ILE A 239 -9.55 -19.06 -33.97
CA ILE A 239 -9.30 -20.05 -32.93
C ILE A 239 -10.53 -20.14 -32.04
N ASP A 240 -11.24 -21.26 -32.13
CA ASP A 240 -12.38 -21.55 -31.27
C ASP A 240 -11.90 -21.93 -29.84
N ILE A 241 -12.39 -21.24 -28.86
CA ILE A 241 -12.05 -21.43 -27.44
C ILE A 241 -13.17 -22.23 -26.77
N ARG A 242 -12.84 -23.43 -26.33
CA ARG A 242 -13.81 -24.32 -25.68
C ARG A 242 -14.08 -23.82 -24.24
N PRO A 243 -15.22 -24.15 -23.62
CA PRO A 243 -15.55 -23.74 -22.26
C PRO A 243 -14.51 -24.17 -21.18
N VAL A 244 -13.72 -25.19 -21.46
CA VAL A 244 -12.66 -25.71 -20.55
C VAL A 244 -11.30 -25.03 -20.77
N ASP A 245 -11.13 -24.31 -21.89
CA ASP A 245 -9.88 -23.64 -22.22
C ASP A 245 -9.77 -22.31 -21.49
N LEU A 246 -8.54 -21.88 -21.24
CA LEU A 246 -8.23 -20.62 -20.56
C LEU A 246 -7.52 -19.66 -21.51
N VAL A 247 -7.72 -18.38 -21.29
CA VAL A 247 -7.02 -17.30 -21.98
C VAL A 247 -6.24 -16.49 -20.92
N ILE A 248 -4.96 -16.28 -21.16
CA ILE A 248 -4.12 -15.43 -20.33
C ILE A 248 -3.72 -14.21 -21.15
N ASN A 249 -4.22 -13.05 -20.78
CA ASN A 249 -3.84 -11.79 -21.40
C ASN A 249 -2.60 -11.21 -20.74
N THR A 250 -1.56 -10.98 -21.53
CA THR A 250 -0.34 -10.25 -21.14
C THR A 250 -0.08 -9.02 -22.02
N THR A 251 -1.02 -8.71 -22.93
CA THR A 251 -0.98 -7.48 -23.75
C THR A 251 -1.43 -6.28 -22.92
N SER A 252 -1.20 -5.05 -23.42
CA SER A 252 -1.63 -3.87 -22.64
C SER A 252 -3.15 -3.84 -22.43
N CYS A 253 -3.59 -3.28 -21.31
CA CYS A 253 -5.01 -3.22 -20.98
C CYS A 253 -5.81 -2.37 -21.98
N THR A 254 -5.19 -1.37 -22.62
CA THR A 254 -5.79 -0.57 -23.70
C THR A 254 -6.02 -1.39 -24.97
N ILE A 255 -5.01 -2.15 -25.39
CA ILE A 255 -5.12 -3.05 -26.55
C ILE A 255 -6.17 -4.13 -26.28
N PHE A 256 -6.13 -4.77 -25.12
CA PHE A 256 -7.06 -5.85 -24.81
C PHE A 256 -8.51 -5.38 -24.68
N SER A 257 -8.75 -4.21 -24.09
CA SER A 257 -10.08 -3.58 -24.08
C SER A 257 -10.61 -3.39 -25.49
N LYS A 258 -9.76 -2.90 -26.40
CA LYS A 258 -10.11 -2.70 -27.82
C LYS A 258 -10.40 -4.02 -28.55
N LEU A 259 -9.64 -5.07 -28.27
CA LEU A 259 -9.86 -6.41 -28.83
C LEU A 259 -11.21 -7.01 -28.41
N LEU A 260 -11.73 -6.63 -27.24
CA LEU A 260 -13.06 -6.99 -26.75
C LEU A 260 -14.18 -6.07 -27.27
N GLY A 261 -13.86 -5.07 -28.12
CA GLY A 261 -14.81 -4.08 -28.62
C GLY A 261 -15.14 -2.97 -27.62
N GLY A 262 -14.36 -2.84 -26.54
CA GLY A 262 -14.47 -1.78 -25.55
C GLY A 262 -13.58 -0.58 -25.83
N GLU A 263 -13.75 0.48 -25.07
CA GLU A 263 -12.91 1.66 -25.10
C GLU A 263 -12.42 2.00 -23.68
N THR A 264 -11.22 2.58 -23.60
CA THR A 264 -10.65 3.07 -22.35
C THR A 264 -9.87 4.36 -22.59
N SER A 265 -9.94 5.29 -21.65
CA SER A 265 -9.15 6.53 -21.66
C SER A 265 -7.80 6.41 -20.95
N LEU A 266 -7.41 5.21 -20.52
CA LEU A 266 -6.06 4.94 -20.01
C LEU A 266 -5.03 5.24 -21.10
N LYS A 267 -3.85 5.71 -20.68
CA LYS A 267 -2.78 6.13 -21.60
C LYS A 267 -1.46 5.50 -21.21
N TYR A 268 -0.64 5.19 -22.23
CA TYR A 268 0.74 4.80 -22.08
C TYR A 268 1.66 5.83 -22.75
N ARG A 269 2.88 5.94 -22.22
CA ARG A 269 3.95 6.62 -22.93
C ARG A 269 4.77 5.61 -23.72
N GLY A 270 5.14 5.97 -24.92
CA GLY A 270 6.14 5.26 -25.71
C GLY A 270 7.57 5.72 -25.36
N VAL A 271 8.54 4.98 -25.88
CA VAL A 271 9.96 5.32 -25.78
C VAL A 271 10.62 5.20 -27.17
N ILE A 272 11.40 6.19 -27.55
CA ILE A 272 12.32 6.11 -28.67
C ILE A 272 13.72 5.90 -28.11
N LEU A 273 14.38 4.83 -28.52
CA LEU A 273 15.75 4.52 -28.17
C LEU A 273 16.63 4.92 -29.35
N VAL A 274 17.53 5.87 -29.14
CA VAL A 274 18.54 6.22 -30.12
C VAL A 274 19.88 5.65 -29.64
N MET A 275 20.27 4.54 -30.25
CA MET A 275 21.57 3.91 -30.03
C MET A 275 22.64 4.66 -30.80
N LEU A 276 23.72 5.06 -30.16
CA LEU A 276 24.88 5.70 -30.74
C LEU A 276 26.10 4.80 -30.58
N GLU A 277 26.66 4.35 -31.68
CA GLU A 277 27.95 3.62 -31.68
C GLU A 277 29.10 4.61 -31.58
N LEU A 278 30.00 4.41 -30.61
CA LEU A 278 31.12 5.31 -30.37
C LEU A 278 32.46 4.59 -30.57
N SER A 279 33.45 5.34 -31.11
CA SER A 279 34.81 4.86 -31.29
C SER A 279 35.61 4.66 -29.98
N THR A 280 35.05 4.93 -28.83
CA THR A 280 35.67 4.82 -27.50
C THR A 280 35.01 3.76 -26.65
N ALA A 281 35.81 3.04 -25.85
CA ALA A 281 35.33 1.93 -25.06
C ALA A 281 34.44 2.37 -23.86
N LYS A 282 34.62 3.56 -23.33
CA LYS A 282 33.88 4.10 -22.21
C LYS A 282 33.89 5.60 -22.18
N ILE A 283 32.74 6.23 -21.94
CA ILE A 283 32.58 7.66 -21.83
C ILE A 283 31.90 8.13 -20.53
N LEU A 284 31.12 7.28 -19.89
CA LEU A 284 30.55 7.58 -18.58
C LEU A 284 31.62 7.56 -17.48
N PRO A 285 31.45 8.29 -16.39
CA PRO A 285 32.36 8.24 -15.26
C PRO A 285 32.66 6.79 -14.82
N LYS A 286 33.89 6.56 -14.28
CA LYS A 286 34.31 5.22 -13.86
C LYS A 286 33.29 4.58 -12.90
N GLY A 287 32.83 3.37 -13.23
CA GLY A 287 31.87 2.61 -12.46
C GLY A 287 30.40 2.96 -12.72
N VAL A 288 30.09 4.00 -13.51
CA VAL A 288 28.72 4.39 -13.84
C VAL A 288 28.22 3.63 -15.05
N ASP A 289 27.02 3.07 -14.97
CA ASP A 289 26.40 2.26 -16.03
C ASP A 289 25.36 3.06 -16.82
N PHE A 290 24.68 3.98 -16.15
CA PHE A 290 23.70 4.88 -16.77
C PHE A 290 23.57 6.19 -16.00
N ILE A 291 23.06 7.20 -16.68
CA ILE A 291 22.79 8.52 -16.11
C ILE A 291 21.34 8.95 -16.39
N TYR A 292 20.71 9.55 -15.39
CA TYR A 292 19.48 10.30 -15.55
C TYR A 292 19.83 11.72 -15.95
N VAL A 293 19.16 12.27 -16.96
CA VAL A 293 19.43 13.62 -17.46
C VAL A 293 18.31 14.55 -17.02
N ASP A 294 18.61 15.42 -16.07
CA ASP A 294 17.63 16.34 -15.47
C ASP A 294 17.63 17.75 -16.11
N ASP A 295 18.53 18.01 -17.06
CA ASP A 295 18.58 19.28 -17.77
C ASP A 295 17.34 19.48 -18.67
N ARG A 296 16.65 20.62 -18.55
CA ARG A 296 15.45 20.95 -19.34
C ARG A 296 15.71 21.02 -20.83
N GLU A 297 16.88 21.54 -21.20
CA GLU A 297 17.27 21.76 -22.59
C GLU A 297 17.57 20.46 -23.34
N ILE A 298 17.79 19.37 -22.59
CA ILE A 298 18.05 18.03 -23.15
C ILE A 298 16.76 17.23 -23.13
N PHE A 299 16.30 16.77 -24.30
CA PHE A 299 14.99 16.10 -24.35
C PHE A 299 15.03 14.60 -24.05
N PHE A 300 16.17 13.92 -24.18
CA PHE A 300 16.27 12.55 -23.67
C PHE A 300 16.40 12.54 -22.13
N ASN A 301 15.82 11.55 -21.51
CA ASN A 301 15.69 11.46 -20.04
C ASN A 301 16.72 10.55 -19.39
N ARG A 302 17.27 9.59 -20.14
CA ARG A 302 18.28 8.64 -19.65
C ARG A 302 19.29 8.32 -20.73
N VAL A 303 20.54 8.11 -20.33
CA VAL A 303 21.60 7.59 -21.19
C VAL A 303 22.24 6.40 -20.51
N SER A 304 22.34 5.28 -21.20
CA SER A 304 22.94 4.05 -20.68
C SER A 304 24.03 3.50 -21.59
N ASP A 305 25.08 2.94 -20.98
CA ASP A 305 26.16 2.24 -21.68
C ASP A 305 25.77 0.78 -21.86
N GLN A 306 25.49 0.35 -23.09
CA GLN A 306 25.07 -1.02 -23.40
C GLN A 306 26.15 -2.07 -23.04
N ASN A 307 27.42 -1.69 -23.05
CA ASN A 307 28.50 -2.55 -22.59
C ASN A 307 28.40 -2.92 -21.10
N SER A 308 27.69 -2.11 -20.30
CA SER A 308 27.46 -2.39 -18.87
C SER A 308 26.47 -3.52 -18.63
N PHE A 309 25.72 -3.98 -19.63
CA PHE A 309 24.65 -4.96 -19.51
C PHE A 309 24.97 -6.30 -20.21
N ILE A 310 26.24 -6.54 -20.50
CA ILE A 310 26.73 -7.81 -21.06
C ILE A 310 28.00 -8.25 -20.31
N LYS A 311 28.33 -9.54 -20.35
CA LYS A 311 29.44 -10.11 -19.58
C LYS A 311 30.80 -9.72 -20.16
N ASP A 312 30.96 -9.88 -21.46
CA ASP A 312 32.22 -9.69 -22.19
C ASP A 312 32.06 -8.61 -23.27
N PRO A 313 32.06 -7.32 -22.89
CA PRO A 313 31.86 -6.24 -23.84
C PRO A 313 33.09 -6.05 -24.73
N SER A 314 32.88 -5.52 -25.95
CA SER A 314 33.99 -5.08 -26.83
C SER A 314 34.85 -4.04 -26.12
N ALA A 315 36.15 -4.24 -26.09
CA ALA A 315 37.07 -3.34 -25.44
C ALA A 315 37.37 -2.05 -26.23
N SER A 316 37.08 -1.98 -27.55
CA SER A 316 37.46 -0.90 -28.43
C SER A 316 36.39 0.17 -28.69
N SER A 317 35.11 -0.16 -28.44
CA SER A 317 33.99 0.76 -28.71
C SER A 317 32.84 0.51 -27.77
N THR A 318 31.95 1.51 -27.61
CA THR A 318 30.71 1.34 -26.84
C THR A 318 29.48 1.72 -27.64
N ILE A 319 28.29 1.26 -27.19
CA ILE A 319 27.00 1.71 -27.68
C ILE A 319 26.29 2.43 -26.53
N MET A 320 25.97 3.71 -26.76
CA MET A 320 25.20 4.49 -25.81
C MET A 320 23.74 4.51 -26.24
N CYS A 321 22.83 4.24 -25.32
CA CYS A 321 21.40 4.33 -25.55
C CYS A 321 20.86 5.61 -24.96
N CYS A 322 20.37 6.54 -25.79
CA CYS A 322 19.62 7.72 -25.39
C CYS A 322 18.11 7.43 -25.43
N GLU A 323 17.41 7.60 -24.33
CA GLU A 323 16.00 7.29 -24.19
C GLU A 323 15.14 8.55 -24.21
N ILE A 324 14.15 8.59 -25.10
CA ILE A 324 13.23 9.71 -25.28
C ILE A 324 11.83 9.18 -25.09
N THR A 325 11.11 9.64 -24.08
CA THR A 325 9.70 9.29 -23.92
C THR A 325 8.82 10.19 -24.75
N TYR A 326 7.75 9.61 -25.32
CA TYR A 326 6.81 10.34 -26.17
C TYR A 326 5.36 9.91 -25.92
N SER A 327 4.42 10.77 -26.27
CA SER A 327 3.00 10.43 -26.36
C SER A 327 2.56 10.34 -27.82
N PRO A 328 1.54 9.52 -28.16
CA PRO A 328 1.01 9.48 -29.52
C PRO A 328 0.68 10.88 -30.05
N ASN A 329 1.18 11.20 -31.24
CA ASN A 329 1.02 12.47 -31.95
C ASN A 329 1.70 13.69 -31.28
N ASP A 330 2.57 13.51 -30.28
CA ASP A 330 3.40 14.61 -29.80
C ASP A 330 4.56 14.94 -30.74
N HIS A 331 5.31 15.98 -30.41
CA HIS A 331 6.43 16.48 -31.23
C HIS A 331 7.45 15.37 -31.57
N TYR A 332 7.79 14.50 -30.62
CA TYR A 332 8.78 13.43 -30.82
C TYR A 332 8.21 12.25 -31.61
N ASP A 333 6.90 12.01 -31.50
CA ASP A 333 6.24 10.94 -32.25
C ASP A 333 6.22 11.20 -33.76
N VAL A 334 5.99 12.47 -34.12
CA VAL A 334 5.85 12.89 -35.53
C VAL A 334 7.13 13.43 -36.16
N MET A 335 8.19 13.61 -35.36
CA MET A 335 9.48 14.14 -35.86
C MET A 335 10.11 13.16 -36.83
N PRO A 336 10.59 13.63 -38.00
CA PRO A 336 11.34 12.79 -38.93
C PRO A 336 12.58 12.19 -38.26
N GLU A 337 12.86 10.91 -38.50
CA GLU A 337 13.96 10.18 -37.85
C GLU A 337 15.32 10.88 -38.04
N ALA A 338 15.59 11.42 -39.24
CA ALA A 338 16.84 12.13 -39.51
C ALA A 338 17.01 13.37 -38.64
N ASP A 339 15.93 14.12 -38.36
CA ASP A 339 15.95 15.31 -37.52
C ASP A 339 16.08 14.96 -36.04
N LEU A 340 15.40 13.91 -35.62
CA LEU A 340 15.52 13.34 -34.27
C LEU A 340 16.97 12.94 -33.98
N VAL A 341 17.56 12.14 -34.87
CA VAL A 341 18.93 11.66 -34.71
C VAL A 341 19.95 12.81 -34.73
N ARG A 342 19.77 13.80 -35.62
CA ARG A 342 20.63 15.00 -35.66
C ARG A 342 20.57 15.75 -34.33
N SER A 343 19.36 15.93 -33.78
CA SER A 343 19.14 16.61 -32.50
C SER A 343 19.73 15.84 -31.33
N VAL A 344 19.52 14.49 -31.27
CA VAL A 344 20.12 13.65 -30.25
C VAL A 344 21.63 13.72 -30.26
N LYS A 345 22.28 13.59 -31.46
CA LYS A 345 23.74 13.70 -31.59
C LYS A 345 24.26 15.05 -31.09
N ALA A 346 23.62 16.14 -31.48
CA ALA A 346 23.99 17.50 -31.07
C ALA A 346 23.87 17.67 -29.54
N GLN A 347 22.76 17.24 -28.94
CA GLN A 347 22.56 17.32 -27.50
C GLN A 347 23.50 16.37 -26.74
N PHE A 348 23.74 15.15 -27.24
CA PHE A 348 24.67 14.21 -26.63
C PHE A 348 26.10 14.78 -26.57
N VAL A 349 26.56 15.42 -27.63
CA VAL A 349 27.86 16.15 -27.65
C VAL A 349 27.84 17.32 -26.67
N SER A 350 26.73 18.04 -26.53
CA SER A 350 26.61 19.15 -25.58
C SER A 350 26.77 18.75 -24.12
N LEU A 351 26.54 17.48 -23.77
CA LEU A 351 26.84 16.92 -22.45
C LEU A 351 28.35 16.83 -22.16
N ARG A 352 29.20 17.10 -23.15
CA ARG A 352 30.67 17.04 -23.05
C ARG A 352 31.22 15.66 -22.72
N LEU A 353 30.48 14.62 -23.04
CA LEU A 353 30.91 13.22 -22.87
C LEU A 353 31.79 12.73 -24.02
N CYS A 354 31.55 13.24 -25.22
CA CYS A 354 32.37 12.96 -26.41
C CYS A 354 32.25 14.11 -27.43
N SER A 355 33.05 14.06 -28.49
CA SER A 355 32.92 14.94 -29.67
C SER A 355 32.14 14.23 -30.79
N MET A 356 31.70 14.99 -31.81
CA MET A 356 30.89 14.47 -32.92
C MET A 356 31.64 13.40 -33.73
N GLU A 357 32.95 13.53 -33.87
CA GLU A 357 33.82 12.58 -34.58
C GLU A 357 33.89 11.19 -33.93
N HIS A 358 33.57 11.08 -32.64
CA HIS A 358 33.53 9.80 -31.96
C HIS A 358 32.25 9.02 -32.29
N ILE A 359 31.20 9.62 -32.83
CA ILE A 359 29.93 8.97 -33.15
C ILE A 359 30.03 8.35 -34.54
N LEU A 360 30.18 7.03 -34.58
CA LEU A 360 30.40 6.27 -35.82
C LEU A 360 29.09 5.96 -36.56
N ASP A 361 28.05 5.57 -35.84
CA ASP A 361 26.76 5.17 -36.40
C ASP A 361 25.63 5.32 -35.39
N HIS A 362 24.41 5.06 -35.84
CA HIS A 362 23.20 5.09 -34.99
C HIS A 362 22.17 4.07 -35.43
N LYS A 363 21.26 3.72 -34.48
CA LYS A 363 20.06 2.92 -34.72
C LYS A 363 18.92 3.49 -33.91
N VAL A 364 17.74 3.63 -34.53
CA VAL A 364 16.52 4.08 -33.84
C VAL A 364 15.57 2.91 -33.64
N ILE A 365 15.01 2.81 -32.43
CA ILE A 365 14.00 1.81 -32.10
C ILE A 365 12.84 2.55 -31.41
N LYS A 366 11.63 2.41 -31.95
CA LYS A 366 10.43 3.06 -31.42
C LYS A 366 9.51 2.05 -30.77
N LEU A 367 9.17 2.27 -29.50
CA LEU A 367 8.35 1.39 -28.67
C LEU A 367 7.09 2.18 -28.24
N PRO A 368 5.89 1.81 -28.72
CA PRO A 368 4.72 2.67 -28.59
C PRO A 368 4.06 2.66 -27.20
N GLU A 369 4.16 1.58 -26.44
CA GLU A 369 3.56 1.45 -25.11
C GLU A 369 4.59 0.82 -24.16
N VAL A 370 5.12 1.63 -23.25
CA VAL A 370 6.15 1.21 -22.28
C VAL A 370 5.77 1.57 -20.85
N TYR A 371 5.32 2.81 -20.64
CA TYR A 371 5.02 3.32 -19.29
C TYR A 371 3.53 3.63 -19.14
N PRO A 372 2.81 2.97 -18.22
CA PRO A 372 1.43 3.35 -17.88
C PRO A 372 1.43 4.73 -17.22
N MET A 373 0.60 5.65 -17.68
CA MET A 373 0.57 7.03 -17.19
C MET A 373 -0.30 7.16 -15.95
N TYR A 374 0.31 7.48 -14.82
CA TYR A 374 -0.35 7.65 -13.51
C TYR A 374 -0.81 9.10 -13.31
N PHE A 375 -1.75 9.58 -14.12
CA PHE A 375 -2.35 10.89 -13.96
C PHE A 375 -3.46 10.90 -12.90
N LYS A 376 -3.77 12.05 -12.32
CA LYS A 376 -4.87 12.17 -11.35
C LYS A 376 -6.17 11.57 -11.90
N GLY A 377 -6.77 10.64 -11.14
CA GLY A 377 -8.02 9.95 -11.51
C GLY A 377 -7.85 8.71 -12.41
N TYR A 378 -6.62 8.33 -12.79
CA TYR A 378 -6.39 7.12 -13.58
C TYR A 378 -6.97 5.86 -12.93
N GLN A 379 -7.01 5.81 -11.59
CA GLN A 379 -7.46 4.64 -10.84
C GLN A 379 -8.94 4.31 -11.12
N ALA A 380 -9.79 5.31 -11.23
CA ALA A 380 -11.20 5.12 -11.59
C ALA A 380 -11.36 4.53 -13.00
N LEU A 381 -10.57 5.04 -13.97
CA LEU A 381 -10.56 4.52 -15.34
C LEU A 381 -10.01 3.10 -15.41
N LEU A 382 -8.98 2.81 -14.60
CA LEU A 382 -8.41 1.47 -14.50
C LEU A 382 -9.43 0.47 -13.96
N ASN A 383 -10.14 0.83 -12.88
CA ASN A 383 -11.20 0.00 -12.31
C ASN A 383 -12.31 -0.27 -13.33
N GLN A 384 -12.79 0.77 -14.02
CA GLN A 384 -13.80 0.62 -15.08
C GLN A 384 -13.32 -0.32 -16.21
N THR A 385 -12.05 -0.21 -16.61
CA THR A 385 -11.47 -1.06 -17.64
C THR A 385 -11.35 -2.52 -17.16
N ARG A 386 -10.90 -2.72 -15.90
CA ARG A 386 -10.80 -4.04 -15.28
C ARG A 386 -12.15 -4.74 -15.13
N GLU A 387 -13.22 -4.02 -14.81
CA GLU A 387 -14.57 -4.59 -14.75
C GLU A 387 -15.01 -5.28 -16.03
N GLN A 388 -14.50 -4.85 -17.19
CA GLN A 388 -14.76 -5.54 -18.48
C GLN A 388 -14.07 -6.91 -18.51
N PHE A 389 -12.86 -7.01 -17.97
CA PHE A 389 -12.05 -8.22 -17.97
C PHE A 389 -12.50 -9.20 -16.89
N ASP A 390 -12.82 -8.69 -15.71
CA ASP A 390 -13.22 -9.48 -14.53
C ASP A 390 -14.55 -10.23 -14.74
N LYS A 391 -15.40 -9.76 -15.66
CA LYS A 391 -16.62 -10.47 -16.06
C LYS A 391 -16.36 -11.76 -16.84
N LEU A 392 -15.18 -11.91 -17.44
CA LEU A 392 -14.84 -13.04 -18.31
C LEU A 392 -14.31 -14.23 -17.51
N ARG A 393 -15.09 -15.30 -17.45
CA ARG A 393 -14.87 -16.46 -16.57
C ARG A 393 -13.59 -17.25 -16.88
N ASN A 394 -13.16 -17.28 -18.13
CA ASN A 394 -11.99 -18.04 -18.59
C ASN A 394 -10.80 -17.16 -18.97
N LEU A 395 -10.75 -15.91 -18.49
CA LEU A 395 -9.66 -14.97 -18.71
C LEU A 395 -8.85 -14.76 -17.45
N HIS A 396 -7.55 -14.73 -17.54
CA HIS A 396 -6.63 -14.17 -16.55
C HIS A 396 -5.84 -13.04 -17.20
N THR A 397 -5.66 -11.95 -16.47
CA THR A 397 -4.86 -10.81 -16.93
C THR A 397 -3.67 -10.63 -16.00
N ILE A 398 -2.44 -10.67 -16.55
CA ILE A 398 -1.20 -10.63 -15.80
C ILE A 398 -0.11 -9.89 -16.58
N GLY A 399 0.74 -9.15 -15.90
CA GLY A 399 1.88 -8.48 -16.49
C GLY A 399 1.82 -6.96 -16.42
N SER A 400 2.96 -6.33 -16.53
CA SER A 400 3.14 -4.89 -16.34
C SER A 400 2.15 -4.05 -17.14
N LEU A 401 2.07 -4.26 -18.45
CA LEU A 401 1.16 -3.51 -19.32
C LEU A 401 -0.30 -3.97 -19.18
N ALA A 402 -0.52 -5.26 -18.97
CA ALA A 402 -1.86 -5.82 -18.85
C ALA A 402 -2.57 -5.35 -17.57
N GLU A 403 -1.83 -5.21 -16.48
CA GLU A 403 -2.33 -4.74 -15.18
C GLU A 403 -2.22 -3.22 -15.00
N PHE A 404 -1.73 -2.49 -16.01
CA PHE A 404 -1.47 -1.05 -15.91
C PHE A 404 -0.56 -0.73 -14.72
N ALA A 405 0.53 -1.48 -14.54
CA ALA A 405 1.46 -1.38 -13.42
C ALA A 405 2.91 -1.27 -13.91
N TYR A 406 3.68 -0.41 -13.27
CA TYR A 406 5.13 -0.41 -13.47
C TYR A 406 5.72 -1.48 -12.55
N ALA A 407 6.08 -2.63 -13.11
CA ALA A 407 6.59 -3.78 -12.37
C ALA A 407 7.97 -4.21 -12.88
N ASP A 408 8.87 -4.48 -11.95
CA ASP A 408 10.20 -5.01 -12.26
C ASP A 408 10.13 -6.53 -12.56
N LEU A 409 11.16 -7.08 -13.19
CA LEU A 409 11.16 -8.44 -13.70
C LEU A 409 10.90 -9.50 -12.62
N GLN A 410 11.46 -9.34 -11.40
CA GLN A 410 11.24 -10.27 -10.30
C GLN A 410 9.75 -10.40 -9.91
N ILE A 411 9.03 -9.28 -9.91
CA ILE A 411 7.59 -9.25 -9.61
C ILE A 411 6.81 -10.00 -10.68
N LEU A 412 7.20 -9.85 -11.95
CA LEU A 412 6.54 -10.53 -13.06
C LEU A 412 6.77 -12.05 -13.03
N PHE A 413 7.96 -12.50 -12.64
CA PHE A 413 8.26 -13.92 -12.46
C PHE A 413 7.50 -14.52 -11.27
N SER A 414 7.51 -13.85 -10.11
CA SER A 414 6.71 -14.28 -8.95
C SER A 414 5.25 -14.46 -9.33
N LYS A 415 4.63 -13.45 -9.92
CA LYS A 415 3.24 -13.51 -10.37
C LYS A 415 2.99 -14.65 -11.39
N ALA A 416 3.94 -14.94 -12.26
CA ALA A 416 3.81 -16.02 -13.23
C ALA A 416 3.82 -17.41 -12.56
N ILE A 417 4.67 -17.60 -11.56
CA ILE A 417 4.74 -18.81 -10.74
C ILE A 417 3.44 -18.99 -9.97
N ASP A 418 2.99 -17.96 -9.25
CA ASP A 418 1.77 -17.96 -8.45
C ASP A 418 0.54 -18.28 -9.30
N LEU A 419 0.41 -17.64 -10.47
CA LEU A 419 -0.71 -17.90 -11.38
C LEU A 419 -0.68 -19.35 -11.92
N ALA A 420 0.50 -19.88 -12.25
CA ALA A 420 0.61 -21.24 -12.72
C ALA A 420 0.24 -22.26 -11.63
N GLU A 421 0.57 -21.99 -10.38
CA GLU A 421 0.16 -22.79 -9.21
C GLU A 421 -1.36 -22.78 -9.07
N VAL A 422 -1.97 -21.60 -9.01
CA VAL A 422 -3.41 -21.43 -8.93
C VAL A 422 -4.14 -22.20 -10.06
N ILE A 423 -3.67 -22.09 -11.30
CA ILE A 423 -4.31 -22.76 -12.44
C ILE A 423 -4.17 -24.28 -12.36
N THR A 424 -3.09 -24.81 -11.77
CA THR A 424 -2.79 -26.26 -11.77
C THR A 424 -3.19 -27.00 -10.50
N ASP A 425 -3.61 -26.28 -9.47
CA ASP A 425 -4.14 -26.91 -8.26
C ASP A 425 -5.33 -27.82 -8.59
N LYS A 426 -5.21 -29.11 -8.28
CA LYS A 426 -6.25 -30.13 -8.57
C LYS A 426 -7.55 -29.93 -7.79
N THR A 427 -7.53 -29.12 -6.73
CA THR A 427 -8.72 -28.70 -5.99
C THR A 427 -9.49 -27.58 -6.69
N PHE A 428 -8.90 -27.01 -7.74
CA PHE A 428 -9.37 -25.86 -8.45
C PHE A 428 -10.35 -26.27 -9.57
N THR A 429 -11.63 -26.17 -9.34
CA THR A 429 -12.66 -26.29 -10.38
C THR A 429 -12.96 -24.93 -10.98
N ILE A 430 -13.06 -24.85 -12.33
CA ILE A 430 -13.35 -23.62 -13.11
C ILE A 430 -14.56 -22.83 -12.61
N ASN A 431 -15.50 -23.50 -11.95
CA ASN A 431 -16.68 -22.87 -11.35
C ASN A 431 -16.41 -22.12 -10.03
N LYS A 432 -15.16 -22.12 -9.51
CA LYS A 432 -14.76 -21.43 -8.28
C LYS A 432 -13.70 -20.36 -8.46
N ILE A 433 -13.38 -19.97 -9.71
CA ILE A 433 -12.68 -18.71 -9.91
C ILE A 433 -13.72 -17.61 -9.73
N ASP A 434 -14.00 -17.27 -8.51
CA ASP A 434 -14.48 -15.95 -8.17
C ASP A 434 -13.33 -15.00 -8.48
N LYS A 435 -13.38 -14.40 -9.69
CA LYS A 435 -12.33 -13.51 -10.22
C LYS A 435 -12.34 -12.13 -9.55
N THR A 436 -13.08 -11.97 -8.50
CA THR A 436 -12.89 -10.86 -7.63
C THR A 436 -11.50 -11.05 -7.00
N ILE A 437 -10.52 -10.25 -7.41
CA ILE A 437 -9.47 -9.83 -6.45
C ILE A 437 -10.30 -9.46 -5.23
N PRO A 438 -10.15 -10.18 -4.08
CA PRO A 438 -10.97 -9.85 -2.94
C PRO A 438 -10.76 -8.37 -2.68
N ARG A 439 -11.79 -7.57 -2.96
CA ARG A 439 -11.77 -6.19 -2.53
C ARG A 439 -11.69 -6.29 -1.02
N LEU A 440 -10.76 -5.56 -0.41
CA LEU A 440 -10.72 -5.41 1.03
C LEU A 440 -11.91 -4.52 1.46
N GLU A 441 -13.12 -4.99 1.11
CA GLU A 441 -14.39 -4.37 1.48
C GLU A 441 -14.95 -5.13 2.66
N PHE A 442 -14.66 -4.62 3.84
CA PHE A 442 -15.19 -5.14 5.10
C PHE A 442 -16.32 -4.26 5.60
N SER A 443 -17.19 -4.83 6.42
CA SER A 443 -18.26 -4.12 7.09
C SER A 443 -17.68 -3.03 8.00
N LYS A 444 -18.22 -1.82 7.92
CA LYS A 444 -17.85 -0.70 8.82
C LYS A 444 -18.38 -0.89 10.24
N THR A 445 -19.32 -1.78 10.39
CA THR A 445 -19.86 -2.23 11.69
C THR A 445 -20.00 -3.73 11.67
N VAL A 446 -19.71 -4.37 12.80
CA VAL A 446 -19.79 -5.82 12.98
C VAL A 446 -20.75 -6.11 14.12
N ASN A 447 -21.70 -7.02 13.92
CA ASN A 447 -22.64 -7.44 14.95
C ASN A 447 -22.13 -8.72 15.64
N ILE A 448 -21.97 -8.67 16.97
CA ILE A 448 -21.61 -9.80 17.80
C ILE A 448 -22.75 -10.02 18.81
N GLN A 449 -23.57 -11.03 18.62
CA GLN A 449 -24.74 -11.35 19.45
C GLN A 449 -25.65 -10.15 19.76
N GLY A 450 -25.92 -9.29 18.78
CA GLY A 450 -26.77 -8.12 18.97
C GLY A 450 -26.02 -6.83 19.40
N LYS A 451 -24.77 -6.91 19.83
CA LYS A 451 -23.90 -5.77 20.06
C LYS A 451 -23.27 -5.33 18.72
N VAL A 452 -23.49 -4.09 18.34
CA VAL A 452 -22.91 -3.51 17.12
C VAL A 452 -21.58 -2.82 17.46
N VAL A 453 -20.51 -3.24 16.81
CA VAL A 453 -19.15 -2.72 16.99
C VAL A 453 -18.74 -1.89 15.78
N GLY A 454 -18.32 -0.67 15.98
CA GLY A 454 -17.88 0.25 14.93
C GLY A 454 -18.09 1.72 15.28
N ASP A 455 -17.73 2.63 14.39
CA ASP A 455 -17.83 4.06 14.65
C ASP A 455 -19.29 4.48 14.93
N GLY A 456 -19.46 5.33 15.94
CA GLY A 456 -20.79 5.79 16.38
C GLY A 456 -21.53 4.84 17.34
N HIS A 457 -20.93 3.75 17.74
CA HIS A 457 -21.42 2.83 18.74
C HIS A 457 -20.51 2.82 19.97
N PRO A 458 -21.03 2.45 21.17
CA PRO A 458 -20.21 2.32 22.38
C PRO A 458 -19.04 1.35 22.18
N THR A 459 -17.92 1.63 22.82
CA THR A 459 -16.74 0.76 22.80
C THR A 459 -17.09 -0.62 23.37
N PHE A 460 -16.81 -1.67 22.59
CA PHE A 460 -17.02 -3.06 22.99
C PHE A 460 -15.87 -3.53 23.88
N VAL A 461 -16.17 -3.95 25.10
CA VAL A 461 -15.14 -4.26 26.11
C VAL A 461 -15.05 -5.76 26.38
N ILE A 462 -13.84 -6.31 26.18
CA ILE A 462 -13.54 -7.74 26.33
C ILE A 462 -12.68 -7.95 27.58
N ALA A 463 -13.15 -8.75 28.51
CA ALA A 463 -12.36 -9.29 29.59
C ALA A 463 -11.63 -10.56 29.11
N GLU A 464 -10.30 -10.48 28.95
CA GLU A 464 -9.44 -11.62 28.62
C GLU A 464 -9.11 -12.39 29.88
N ILE A 465 -9.66 -13.59 30.01
CA ILE A 465 -9.43 -14.47 31.18
C ILE A 465 -8.50 -15.65 30.85
N GLY A 466 -8.16 -15.80 29.61
CA GLY A 466 -7.21 -16.70 28.96
C GLY A 466 -6.59 -17.80 29.80
N LEU A 467 -5.45 -17.54 30.42
CA LEU A 467 -4.74 -18.48 31.32
C LEU A 467 -5.04 -18.25 32.80
N ASN A 468 -5.70 -17.16 33.17
CA ASN A 468 -5.96 -16.76 34.59
C ASN A 468 -6.93 -17.68 35.34
N HIS A 469 -7.58 -18.57 34.63
CA HIS A 469 -8.37 -19.63 35.29
C HIS A 469 -7.52 -20.80 35.86
N ASN A 470 -6.20 -20.82 35.56
CA ASN A 470 -5.23 -21.82 36.06
C ASN A 470 -5.67 -23.31 35.89
N GLY A 471 -6.58 -23.61 34.95
CA GLY A 471 -7.20 -24.93 34.76
C GLY A 471 -8.31 -25.26 35.75
N ASP A 472 -8.61 -24.37 36.71
CA ASP A 472 -9.67 -24.55 37.71
C ASP A 472 -11.03 -24.00 37.21
N MET A 473 -12.00 -24.86 37.09
CA MET A 473 -13.35 -24.54 36.60
C MET A 473 -14.16 -23.65 37.57
N THR A 474 -13.86 -23.74 38.88
CA THR A 474 -14.51 -22.88 39.88
C THR A 474 -14.00 -21.46 39.75
N LEU A 475 -12.67 -21.29 39.70
CA LEU A 475 -12.01 -20.01 39.49
C LEU A 475 -12.44 -19.37 38.15
N ALA A 476 -12.51 -20.18 37.06
CA ALA A 476 -12.98 -19.69 35.77
C ALA A 476 -14.39 -19.08 35.84
N LYS A 477 -15.33 -19.73 36.55
CA LYS A 477 -16.68 -19.21 36.71
C LYS A 477 -16.75 -17.97 37.61
N GLU A 478 -15.96 -17.92 38.67
CA GLU A 478 -15.84 -16.75 39.53
C GLU A 478 -15.29 -15.54 38.74
N ILE A 479 -14.26 -15.75 37.92
CA ILE A 479 -13.72 -14.70 37.05
C ILE A 479 -14.77 -14.21 36.04
N ILE A 480 -15.57 -15.12 35.44
CA ILE A 480 -16.66 -14.77 34.53
C ILE A 480 -17.71 -13.92 35.26
N ASP A 481 -18.14 -14.29 36.44
CA ASP A 481 -19.15 -13.56 37.20
C ASP A 481 -18.65 -12.14 37.57
N GLU A 482 -17.40 -12.01 38.04
CA GLU A 482 -16.82 -10.72 38.38
C GLU A 482 -16.59 -9.84 37.13
N ALA A 483 -16.25 -10.42 35.98
CA ALA A 483 -16.15 -9.67 34.70
C ALA A 483 -17.53 -9.12 34.27
N ILE A 484 -18.61 -9.89 34.49
CA ILE A 484 -19.99 -9.44 34.26
C ILE A 484 -20.34 -8.28 35.19
N LEU A 485 -20.05 -8.41 36.50
CA LEU A 485 -20.32 -7.36 37.50
C LEU A 485 -19.50 -6.08 37.22
N ALA A 486 -18.30 -6.23 36.68
CA ALA A 486 -17.46 -5.11 36.26
C ALA A 486 -17.95 -4.44 34.96
N GLY A 487 -18.92 -5.03 34.24
CA GLY A 487 -19.56 -4.46 33.06
C GLY A 487 -18.92 -4.85 31.73
N ALA A 488 -18.19 -5.96 31.67
CA ALA A 488 -17.66 -6.48 30.41
C ALA A 488 -18.78 -6.82 29.41
N ASP A 489 -18.65 -6.48 28.14
CA ASP A 489 -19.54 -6.91 27.07
C ASP A 489 -19.30 -8.37 26.71
N ALA A 490 -18.05 -8.80 26.81
CA ALA A 490 -17.67 -10.17 26.50
C ALA A 490 -16.53 -10.67 27.39
N VAL A 491 -16.48 -12.00 27.53
CA VAL A 491 -15.37 -12.72 28.14
C VAL A 491 -14.68 -13.55 27.08
N LYS A 492 -13.34 -13.55 27.06
CA LYS A 492 -12.54 -14.29 26.08
C LYS A 492 -11.69 -15.37 26.75
N LEU A 493 -11.77 -16.57 26.19
CA LEU A 493 -10.94 -17.72 26.51
C LEU A 493 -9.82 -17.93 25.49
N GLN A 494 -8.92 -18.86 25.80
CA GLN A 494 -7.92 -19.39 24.88
C GLN A 494 -8.17 -20.89 24.69
N SER A 495 -8.33 -21.34 23.43
CA SER A 495 -8.57 -22.73 23.09
C SER A 495 -7.38 -23.29 22.31
N TYR A 496 -6.70 -24.26 22.88
CA TYR A 496 -5.50 -24.84 22.27
C TYR A 496 -5.27 -26.27 22.78
N LYS A 497 -4.49 -27.01 21.99
CA LYS A 497 -3.82 -28.22 22.44
C LYS A 497 -2.34 -27.87 22.63
N ALA A 498 -1.80 -28.06 23.84
CA ALA A 498 -0.43 -27.64 24.17
C ALA A 498 0.62 -28.15 23.17
N LYS A 499 0.44 -29.39 22.67
CA LYS A 499 1.29 -30.03 21.64
C LYS A 499 1.34 -29.29 20.28
N TYR A 500 0.35 -28.45 19.97
CA TYR A 500 0.31 -27.66 18.73
C TYR A 500 0.72 -26.20 18.95
N ARG A 501 0.72 -25.75 20.21
CA ARG A 501 1.09 -24.38 20.56
C ARG A 501 2.59 -24.22 20.78
N VAL A 502 3.26 -25.20 21.42
CA VAL A 502 4.72 -25.22 21.64
C VAL A 502 5.25 -26.66 21.57
N ALA A 503 6.53 -26.80 21.13
CA ALA A 503 7.18 -28.10 21.10
C ALA A 503 7.51 -28.59 22.51
N GLU A 504 7.28 -29.88 22.80
CA GLU A 504 7.54 -30.50 24.11
C GLU A 504 8.95 -30.30 24.65
N HIS A 505 9.95 -30.16 23.77
CA HIS A 505 11.36 -29.99 24.11
C HIS A 505 11.85 -28.56 23.97
N GLY A 506 10.96 -27.58 23.89
CA GLY A 506 11.28 -26.16 23.85
C GLY A 506 11.92 -25.70 25.15
N LYS A 507 12.89 -24.78 25.06
CA LYS A 507 13.41 -24.11 26.27
C LYS A 507 12.33 -23.17 26.81
N THR A 508 12.28 -23.05 28.15
CA THR A 508 11.45 -22.06 28.86
C THR A 508 11.68 -20.66 28.28
N SER A 509 10.62 -19.92 28.01
CA SER A 509 10.77 -18.53 27.60
C SER A 509 11.35 -17.71 28.75
N ARG A 510 12.21 -16.74 28.43
CA ARG A 510 12.78 -15.82 29.44
C ARG A 510 11.68 -15.07 30.22
N TYR A 511 10.50 -14.95 29.65
CA TYR A 511 9.35 -14.32 30.28
C TYR A 511 8.80 -15.20 31.41
N VAL A 512 8.52 -16.46 31.13
CA VAL A 512 8.02 -17.45 32.13
C VAL A 512 9.03 -17.63 33.24
N GLU A 513 10.30 -17.82 32.90
CA GLU A 513 11.41 -17.92 33.88
C GLU A 513 11.48 -16.68 34.80
N LYS A 514 11.32 -15.48 34.25
CA LYS A 514 11.40 -14.22 35.00
C LYS A 514 10.15 -13.97 35.87
N VAL A 515 8.94 -14.36 35.41
CA VAL A 515 7.66 -14.08 36.10
C VAL A 515 7.35 -15.16 37.13
N LEU A 516 7.56 -16.44 36.80
CA LEU A 516 7.22 -17.56 37.69
C LEU A 516 8.39 -18.00 38.57
N GLY A 517 9.63 -17.65 38.22
CA GLY A 517 10.83 -18.09 38.99
C GLY A 517 11.02 -19.61 38.99
N THR A 518 10.44 -20.31 38.04
CA THR A 518 10.42 -21.79 37.97
C THR A 518 11.21 -22.30 36.77
N GLU A 519 11.73 -23.54 36.85
CA GLU A 519 12.33 -24.25 35.71
C GLU A 519 11.28 -24.94 34.82
N GLU A 520 9.99 -24.68 35.04
CA GLU A 520 8.90 -25.25 34.28
C GLU A 520 8.94 -24.82 32.82
N THR A 521 8.75 -25.74 31.88
CA THR A 521 8.74 -25.43 30.44
C THR A 521 7.43 -24.77 30.05
N ASP A 522 7.46 -23.96 28.96
CA ASP A 522 6.23 -23.36 28.40
C ASP A 522 5.19 -24.44 28.04
N TYR A 523 5.63 -25.63 27.63
CA TYR A 523 4.73 -26.77 27.37
C TYR A 523 4.02 -27.28 28.63
N GLU A 524 4.76 -27.49 29.73
CA GLU A 524 4.19 -27.97 31.01
C GLU A 524 3.18 -26.95 31.56
N MET A 525 3.51 -25.66 31.56
CA MET A 525 2.60 -24.60 31.99
C MET A 525 1.31 -24.58 31.14
N LEU A 526 1.44 -24.61 29.81
CA LEU A 526 0.30 -24.63 28.90
C LEU A 526 -0.52 -25.91 29.04
N LYS A 527 0.11 -27.04 29.35
CA LYS A 527 -0.58 -28.29 29.55
C LYS A 527 -1.46 -28.33 30.84
N LYS A 528 -1.03 -27.60 31.88
CA LYS A 528 -1.81 -27.41 33.11
C LYS A 528 -3.04 -26.56 32.90
N THR A 529 -2.95 -25.55 32.00
CA THR A 529 -4.05 -24.61 31.76
C THR A 529 -4.88 -24.98 30.52
N GLU A 530 -4.54 -26.06 29.79
CA GLU A 530 -5.33 -26.57 28.67
C GLU A 530 -6.70 -27.06 29.13
N LEU A 531 -7.77 -26.45 28.62
CA LEU A 531 -9.13 -26.91 28.88
C LEU A 531 -9.52 -28.05 27.93
N SER A 532 -10.22 -29.07 28.45
CA SER A 532 -10.83 -30.08 27.61
C SER A 532 -12.05 -29.49 26.86
N LYS A 533 -12.49 -30.19 25.82
CA LYS A 533 -13.70 -29.81 25.07
C LYS A 533 -14.94 -29.74 25.99
N GLU A 534 -15.05 -30.65 26.94
CA GLU A 534 -16.14 -30.70 27.94
C GLU A 534 -16.08 -29.51 28.89
N GLN A 535 -14.89 -29.16 29.38
CA GLN A 535 -14.68 -28.01 30.24
C GLN A 535 -14.98 -26.70 29.49
N THR A 536 -14.51 -26.56 28.25
CA THR A 536 -14.82 -25.42 27.41
C THR A 536 -16.34 -25.28 27.20
N ARG A 537 -17.03 -26.38 26.87
CA ARG A 537 -18.50 -26.43 26.75
C ARG A 537 -19.19 -25.97 28.04
N GLU A 538 -18.72 -26.45 29.18
CA GLU A 538 -19.28 -26.09 30.50
C GLU A 538 -19.19 -24.57 30.74
N LEU A 539 -18.09 -23.93 30.41
CA LEU A 539 -17.93 -22.46 30.53
C LEU A 539 -18.84 -21.70 29.57
N PHE A 540 -18.95 -22.18 28.32
CA PHE A 540 -19.86 -21.56 27.33
C PHE A 540 -21.32 -21.68 27.77
N ASP A 541 -21.74 -22.84 28.28
CA ASP A 541 -23.10 -23.06 28.83
C ASP A 541 -23.34 -22.21 30.08
N TYR A 542 -22.33 -22.06 30.93
CA TYR A 542 -22.38 -21.22 32.13
C TYR A 542 -22.57 -19.72 31.81
N ALA A 543 -21.86 -19.20 30.82
CA ALA A 543 -21.93 -17.81 30.41
C ALA A 543 -23.17 -17.50 29.54
N LYS A 544 -23.82 -18.52 29.02
CA LYS A 544 -24.92 -18.36 28.04
C LYS A 544 -26.08 -17.53 28.62
N GLY A 545 -26.41 -16.44 27.86
CA GLY A 545 -27.47 -15.50 28.27
C GLY A 545 -27.07 -14.53 29.39
N LYS A 546 -25.84 -14.62 29.91
CA LYS A 546 -25.30 -13.69 30.91
C LYS A 546 -24.32 -12.69 30.27
N VAL A 547 -23.41 -13.18 29.44
CA VAL A 547 -22.39 -12.38 28.78
C VAL A 547 -22.01 -13.04 27.45
N ILE A 548 -21.50 -12.27 26.48
CA ILE A 548 -20.92 -12.84 25.26
C ILE A 548 -19.66 -13.60 25.64
N ILE A 549 -19.54 -14.86 25.19
CA ILE A 549 -18.32 -15.64 25.40
C ILE A 549 -17.80 -16.16 24.08
N PHE A 550 -16.51 -16.01 23.84
CA PHE A 550 -15.83 -16.55 22.68
C PHE A 550 -14.36 -16.90 23.01
N SER A 551 -13.65 -17.46 22.06
CA SER A 551 -12.29 -17.92 22.31
C SER A 551 -11.34 -17.60 21.17
N ALA A 552 -10.04 -17.58 21.49
CA ALA A 552 -8.97 -17.59 20.51
C ALA A 552 -8.50 -19.05 20.28
N PRO A 553 -8.78 -19.66 19.11
CA PRO A 553 -8.20 -20.93 18.74
C PRO A 553 -6.73 -20.74 18.28
N PHE A 554 -5.83 -21.62 18.72
CA PHE A 554 -4.43 -21.61 18.33
C PHE A 554 -4.05 -22.80 17.44
N ASP A 555 -4.98 -23.64 17.09
CA ASP A 555 -4.82 -24.76 16.18
C ASP A 555 -6.12 -25.10 15.45
N LEU A 556 -6.00 -25.90 14.39
CA LEU A 556 -7.15 -26.23 13.54
C LEU A 556 -8.19 -27.14 14.22
N GLU A 557 -7.77 -27.98 15.19
CA GLU A 557 -8.66 -28.84 15.97
C GLU A 557 -9.52 -27.98 16.89
N SER A 558 -8.91 -26.97 17.53
CA SER A 558 -9.62 -26.01 18.38
C SER A 558 -10.66 -25.18 17.61
N VAL A 559 -10.43 -24.87 16.34
CA VAL A 559 -11.46 -24.22 15.49
C VAL A 559 -12.67 -25.12 15.30
N ASP A 560 -12.46 -26.44 15.05
CA ASP A 560 -13.54 -27.38 14.87
C ASP A 560 -14.36 -27.54 16.17
N GLU A 561 -13.68 -27.68 17.32
CA GLU A 561 -14.32 -27.75 18.62
C GLU A 561 -15.18 -26.52 18.93
N LEU A 562 -14.67 -25.33 18.67
CA LEU A 562 -15.42 -24.06 18.84
C LEU A 562 -16.60 -23.95 17.85
N ALA A 563 -16.43 -24.41 16.61
CA ALA A 563 -17.50 -24.42 15.62
C ALA A 563 -18.67 -25.36 16.07
N GLU A 564 -18.34 -26.55 16.65
CA GLU A 564 -19.34 -27.45 17.21
C GLU A 564 -20.05 -26.88 18.46
N LEU A 565 -19.38 -25.99 19.22
CA LEU A 565 -20.01 -25.27 20.34
C LEU A 565 -20.91 -24.14 19.84
N GLY A 566 -20.81 -23.75 18.58
CA GLY A 566 -21.64 -22.72 17.98
C GLY A 566 -21.24 -21.31 18.41
N VAL A 567 -19.93 -21.03 18.56
CA VAL A 567 -19.44 -19.70 18.95
C VAL A 567 -19.91 -18.63 17.97
N ASP A 568 -20.15 -17.41 18.46
CA ASP A 568 -20.63 -16.29 17.65
C ASP A 568 -19.54 -15.34 17.19
N CYS A 569 -18.32 -15.50 17.70
CA CYS A 569 -17.15 -14.72 17.33
C CYS A 569 -15.86 -15.53 17.53
N TYR A 570 -14.86 -15.28 16.71
CA TYR A 570 -13.52 -15.85 16.87
C TYR A 570 -12.49 -14.75 17.10
N LYS A 571 -11.43 -15.08 17.85
CA LYS A 571 -10.26 -14.23 17.99
C LYS A 571 -9.07 -14.88 17.30
N ILE A 572 -8.31 -14.11 16.55
CA ILE A 572 -6.97 -14.49 16.07
C ILE A 572 -5.94 -13.74 16.91
N ALA A 573 -5.05 -14.47 17.56
CA ALA A 573 -3.97 -13.89 18.35
C ALA A 573 -2.87 -13.29 17.45
N SER A 574 -2.09 -12.37 17.99
CA SER A 574 -1.06 -11.67 17.24
C SER A 574 -0.05 -12.58 16.55
N PHE A 575 0.40 -13.63 17.22
CA PHE A 575 1.39 -14.57 16.64
C PHE A 575 0.80 -15.49 15.57
N ASP A 576 -0.52 -15.61 15.47
CA ASP A 576 -1.23 -16.34 14.42
C ASP A 576 -1.65 -15.46 13.24
N LEU A 577 -1.32 -14.18 13.23
CA LEU A 577 -1.64 -13.28 12.12
C LEU A 577 -1.08 -13.77 10.78
N VAL A 578 0.09 -14.41 10.79
CA VAL A 578 0.74 -14.99 9.61
C VAL A 578 0.39 -16.46 9.38
N ASN A 579 -0.43 -17.05 10.24
CA ASN A 579 -0.92 -18.42 10.13
C ASN A 579 -2.15 -18.46 9.21
N LEU A 580 -1.94 -18.23 7.92
CA LEU A 580 -3.01 -18.14 6.93
C LEU A 580 -3.91 -19.39 6.88
N PRO A 581 -3.43 -20.64 7.08
CA PRO A 581 -4.32 -21.81 7.19
C PRO A 581 -5.33 -21.71 8.33
N LEU A 582 -4.92 -21.23 9.51
CA LEU A 582 -5.80 -21.01 10.65
C LEU A 582 -6.83 -19.90 10.34
N ILE A 583 -6.36 -18.77 9.80
CA ILE A 583 -7.21 -17.64 9.39
C ILE A 583 -8.25 -18.10 8.38
N ARG A 584 -7.85 -18.84 7.35
CA ARG A 584 -8.74 -19.38 6.32
C ARG A 584 -9.83 -20.25 6.94
N LYS A 585 -9.45 -21.14 7.84
CA LYS A 585 -10.40 -22.05 8.50
C LYS A 585 -11.42 -21.27 9.34
N VAL A 586 -10.97 -20.32 10.13
CA VAL A 586 -11.84 -19.43 10.92
C VAL A 586 -12.72 -18.58 9.99
N ALA A 587 -12.17 -17.98 8.94
CA ALA A 587 -12.93 -17.16 8.00
C ALA A 587 -14.04 -17.92 7.28
N SER A 588 -13.80 -19.22 6.98
CA SER A 588 -14.78 -20.09 6.33
C SER A 588 -16.01 -20.38 7.19
N THR A 589 -15.99 -20.11 8.49
CA THR A 589 -17.16 -20.18 9.37
C THR A 589 -18.18 -19.08 9.12
N ASN A 590 -17.77 -18.01 8.43
CA ASN A 590 -18.53 -16.79 8.18
C ASN A 590 -19.04 -16.08 9.45
N LYS A 591 -18.39 -16.33 10.59
CA LYS A 591 -18.64 -15.63 11.86
C LYS A 591 -17.75 -14.38 11.95
N PRO A 592 -18.11 -13.40 12.82
CA PRO A 592 -17.23 -12.28 13.17
C PRO A 592 -15.84 -12.74 13.62
N ILE A 593 -14.82 -12.02 13.16
CA ILE A 593 -13.42 -12.30 13.49
C ILE A 593 -12.76 -11.05 14.06
N ILE A 594 -12.16 -11.16 15.22
CA ILE A 594 -11.32 -10.14 15.83
C ILE A 594 -9.86 -10.55 15.63
N ILE A 595 -9.04 -9.72 14.96
CA ILE A 595 -7.65 -10.04 14.62
C ILE A 595 -6.71 -9.07 15.32
N SER A 596 -5.84 -9.58 16.19
CA SER A 596 -4.76 -8.80 16.80
C SER A 596 -3.55 -8.71 15.88
N THR A 597 -2.90 -7.52 15.85
CA THR A 597 -1.85 -7.17 14.89
C THR A 597 -0.47 -6.96 15.52
N GLY A 598 -0.23 -7.46 16.72
CA GLY A 598 1.08 -7.41 17.38
C GLY A 598 2.14 -8.16 16.57
N MET A 599 3.41 -7.71 16.64
CA MET A 599 4.57 -8.28 15.94
C MET A 599 4.50 -8.20 14.40
N ALA A 600 3.51 -7.49 13.83
CA ALA A 600 3.25 -7.51 12.40
C ALA A 600 3.52 -6.17 11.72
N TYR A 601 3.96 -6.25 10.47
CA TYR A 601 3.93 -5.13 9.53
C TYR A 601 2.52 -4.96 8.94
N LEU A 602 2.22 -3.75 8.45
CA LEU A 602 0.92 -3.46 7.81
C LEU A 602 0.64 -4.34 6.59
N SER A 603 1.67 -4.78 5.88
CA SER A 603 1.58 -5.73 4.77
C SER A 603 1.09 -7.11 5.21
N GLU A 604 1.55 -7.60 6.37
CA GLU A 604 1.12 -8.90 6.93
C GLU A 604 -0.34 -8.83 7.40
N VAL A 605 -0.77 -7.68 7.94
CA VAL A 605 -2.18 -7.43 8.25
C VAL A 605 -3.02 -7.47 6.96
N GLN A 606 -2.52 -6.88 5.87
CA GLN A 606 -3.19 -6.94 4.57
C GLN A 606 -3.28 -8.38 4.04
N ASP A 607 -2.23 -9.19 4.19
CA ASP A 607 -2.23 -10.59 3.75
C ASP A 607 -3.28 -11.41 4.51
N ALA A 608 -3.37 -11.23 5.83
CA ALA A 608 -4.41 -11.84 6.67
C ALA A 608 -5.82 -11.42 6.21
N LEU A 609 -6.04 -10.14 5.97
CA LEU A 609 -7.32 -9.61 5.48
C LEU A 609 -7.67 -10.13 4.07
N LEU A 610 -6.69 -10.27 3.18
CA LEU A 610 -6.89 -10.89 1.87
C LEU A 610 -7.36 -12.33 2.00
N GLU A 611 -6.80 -13.08 2.95
CA GLU A 611 -7.20 -14.45 3.19
C GLU A 611 -8.63 -14.55 3.71
N VAL A 612 -9.04 -13.65 4.62
CA VAL A 612 -10.43 -13.56 5.09
C VAL A 612 -11.39 -13.19 3.95
N ALA A 613 -11.03 -12.21 3.12
CA ALA A 613 -11.83 -11.75 1.99
C ALA A 613 -12.01 -12.84 0.92
N LYS A 614 -10.98 -13.69 0.69
CA LYS A 614 -11.10 -14.87 -0.20
C LYS A 614 -12.18 -15.85 0.27
N CYS A 615 -12.45 -15.92 1.54
CA CYS A 615 -13.51 -16.74 2.10
C CYS A 615 -14.91 -16.08 2.06
N GLY A 616 -14.99 -14.83 1.58
CA GLY A 616 -16.24 -14.06 1.51
C GLY A 616 -16.72 -13.49 2.83
N ASN A 617 -15.93 -13.59 3.91
CA ASN A 617 -16.29 -13.04 5.21
C ASN A 617 -15.96 -11.53 5.26
N GLN A 618 -16.98 -10.71 5.56
CA GLN A 618 -16.85 -9.26 5.67
C GLN A 618 -16.84 -8.74 7.12
N ASN A 619 -17.04 -9.62 8.11
CA ASN A 619 -17.22 -9.26 9.51
C ASN A 619 -15.88 -9.33 10.25
N VAL A 620 -15.03 -8.33 10.06
CA VAL A 620 -13.69 -8.27 10.65
C VAL A 620 -13.51 -7.05 11.53
N ILE A 621 -12.86 -7.23 12.66
CA ILE A 621 -12.38 -6.19 13.57
C ILE A 621 -10.89 -6.37 13.73
N LEU A 622 -10.10 -5.32 13.51
CA LEU A 622 -8.67 -5.33 13.81
C LEU A 622 -8.40 -4.78 15.20
N MET A 623 -7.30 -5.22 15.81
CA MET A 623 -6.86 -4.68 17.09
C MET A 623 -5.39 -4.29 17.05
N GLN A 624 -5.09 -3.03 17.33
CA GLN A 624 -3.72 -2.63 17.66
C GLN A 624 -3.28 -3.40 18.90
N CYS A 625 -2.10 -3.97 18.82
CA CYS A 625 -1.53 -4.77 19.90
C CYS A 625 -0.01 -4.67 19.90
N THR A 626 0.60 -4.71 21.07
CA THR A 626 2.05 -4.91 21.24
C THR A 626 2.24 -6.15 22.12
N SER A 627 2.85 -7.19 21.54
CA SER A 627 3.07 -8.48 22.21
C SER A 627 4.27 -8.42 23.15
N SER A 628 4.12 -7.64 24.22
CA SER A 628 5.06 -7.50 25.35
C SER A 628 4.25 -7.55 26.65
N TYR A 629 4.68 -8.33 27.62
CA TYR A 629 3.91 -8.66 28.83
C TYR A 629 4.73 -8.44 30.10
N PRO A 630 4.51 -7.33 30.88
CA PRO A 630 3.69 -6.17 30.52
C PRO A 630 4.31 -5.31 29.41
N CYS A 631 3.47 -4.55 28.69
CA CYS A 631 3.91 -3.64 27.66
C CYS A 631 4.31 -2.28 28.25
N PRO A 632 5.52 -1.75 27.96
CA PRO A 632 5.81 -0.36 28.31
C PRO A 632 4.95 0.61 27.47
N PRO A 633 4.40 1.70 28.06
CA PRO A 633 3.49 2.60 27.34
C PRO A 633 4.05 3.16 26.03
N GLU A 634 5.34 3.47 25.99
CA GLU A 634 6.05 4.00 24.80
C GLU A 634 6.09 3.02 23.62
N SER A 635 5.89 1.73 23.87
CA SER A 635 5.87 0.70 22.84
C SER A 635 4.48 0.43 22.26
N MET A 636 3.41 0.98 22.84
CA MET A 636 2.04 0.62 22.46
C MET A 636 1.56 1.21 21.13
N ASN A 637 2.09 2.34 20.72
CA ASN A 637 1.81 2.97 19.42
C ASN A 637 0.31 3.09 19.07
N ILE A 638 -0.48 3.70 19.93
CA ILE A 638 -1.95 3.85 19.74
C ILE A 638 -2.33 4.61 18.46
N LYS A 639 -1.40 5.38 17.84
CA LYS A 639 -1.62 6.02 16.53
C LYS A 639 -1.81 5.02 15.40
N ALA A 640 -1.37 3.77 15.56
CA ALA A 640 -1.57 2.72 14.58
C ALA A 640 -3.06 2.37 14.38
N ILE A 641 -3.94 2.69 15.33
CA ILE A 641 -5.40 2.60 15.20
C ILE A 641 -5.87 3.42 13.99
N ASP A 642 -5.46 4.69 13.89
CA ASP A 642 -5.81 5.55 12.77
C ASP A 642 -5.21 5.05 11.45
N THR A 643 -3.96 4.56 11.51
CA THR A 643 -3.29 4.00 10.34
C THR A 643 -4.07 2.84 9.76
N MET A 644 -4.50 1.89 10.57
CA MET A 644 -5.29 0.73 10.14
C MET A 644 -6.69 1.13 9.66
N LYS A 645 -7.40 2.02 10.36
CA LYS A 645 -8.69 2.55 9.91
C LYS A 645 -8.60 3.20 8.52
N ASN A 646 -7.54 3.97 8.27
CA ASN A 646 -7.35 4.64 6.99
C ASN A 646 -6.88 3.70 5.89
N ALA A 647 -6.03 2.70 6.21
CA ALA A 647 -5.52 1.75 5.24
C ALA A 647 -6.61 0.77 4.75
N PHE A 648 -7.55 0.39 5.63
CA PHE A 648 -8.52 -0.67 5.37
C PHE A 648 -9.98 -0.20 5.36
N ASN A 649 -10.24 0.92 4.67
CA ASN A 649 -11.58 1.45 4.38
C ASN A 649 -12.48 1.61 5.63
N LYS A 650 -11.89 2.03 6.75
CA LYS A 650 -12.57 2.30 8.03
C LYS A 650 -13.33 1.09 8.60
N LEU A 651 -12.79 -0.10 8.43
CA LEU A 651 -13.25 -1.24 9.22
C LEU A 651 -13.04 -0.97 10.71
N PRO A 652 -13.80 -1.60 11.63
CA PRO A 652 -13.65 -1.38 13.05
C PRO A 652 -12.25 -1.75 13.55
N VAL A 653 -11.62 -0.84 14.31
CA VAL A 653 -10.30 -1.07 14.90
C VAL A 653 -10.37 -0.79 16.39
N GLY A 654 -9.85 -1.72 17.19
CA GLY A 654 -9.73 -1.62 18.63
C GLY A 654 -8.27 -1.70 19.13
N ILE A 655 -8.12 -2.00 20.39
CA ILE A 655 -6.85 -2.20 21.07
C ILE A 655 -6.88 -3.44 21.95
N SER A 656 -5.83 -4.28 21.87
CA SER A 656 -5.54 -5.34 22.86
C SER A 656 -4.37 -4.84 23.70
N ASP A 657 -4.67 -4.43 24.93
CA ASP A 657 -3.79 -3.60 25.76
C ASP A 657 -3.15 -4.40 26.90
N HIS A 658 -1.81 -4.51 26.85
CA HIS A 658 -0.98 -5.18 27.86
C HIS A 658 -0.22 -4.21 28.76
N VAL A 659 -0.53 -2.89 28.68
CA VAL A 659 0.04 -1.87 29.58
C VAL A 659 -0.64 -1.96 30.93
N ILE A 660 0.10 -1.84 32.03
CA ILE A 660 -0.46 -1.82 33.38
C ILE A 660 -1.33 -0.56 33.56
N GLY A 661 -2.55 -0.72 34.07
CA GLY A 661 -3.53 0.34 34.29
C GLY A 661 -4.44 0.59 33.10
N ASP A 662 -5.22 1.67 33.14
CA ASP A 662 -6.33 2.00 32.24
C ASP A 662 -6.03 3.12 31.23
N MET A 663 -4.99 3.91 31.49
CA MET A 663 -4.75 5.17 30.77
C MET A 663 -4.58 5.00 29.28
N VAL A 664 -3.89 3.95 28.84
CA VAL A 664 -3.66 3.69 27.41
C VAL A 664 -4.94 3.25 26.72
N SER A 665 -5.74 2.44 27.37
CA SER A 665 -7.08 2.03 26.88
C SER A 665 -8.00 3.23 26.74
N ILE A 666 -8.03 4.14 27.70
CA ILE A 666 -8.80 5.40 27.68
C ILE A 666 -8.33 6.29 26.51
N ALA A 667 -7.02 6.42 26.34
CA ALA A 667 -6.46 7.20 25.22
C ALA A 667 -6.77 6.57 23.86
N ALA A 668 -6.83 5.24 23.76
CA ALA A 668 -7.22 4.55 22.54
C ALA A 668 -8.69 4.78 22.18
N VAL A 669 -9.60 4.77 23.16
CA VAL A 669 -11.02 5.13 22.97
C VAL A 669 -11.15 6.57 22.51
N ALA A 670 -10.41 7.50 23.09
CA ALA A 670 -10.38 8.89 22.64
C ALA A 670 -9.88 9.06 21.20
N ARG A 671 -9.10 8.11 20.68
CA ARG A 671 -8.69 8.02 19.28
C ARG A 671 -9.64 7.22 18.39
N GLY A 672 -10.78 6.81 18.93
CA GLY A 672 -11.82 6.09 18.19
C GLY A 672 -11.61 4.57 18.15
N ALA A 673 -10.94 3.96 19.11
CA ALA A 673 -10.94 2.51 19.26
C ALA A 673 -12.37 2.02 19.47
N ASN A 674 -12.79 1.04 18.67
CA ASN A 674 -14.14 0.47 18.75
C ASN A 674 -14.22 -0.74 19.69
N VAL A 675 -13.08 -1.31 20.05
CA VAL A 675 -12.96 -2.46 20.96
C VAL A 675 -11.77 -2.24 21.88
N VAL A 676 -11.92 -2.60 23.15
CA VAL A 676 -10.84 -2.70 24.13
C VAL A 676 -10.83 -4.10 24.71
N GLU A 677 -9.68 -4.77 24.60
CA GLU A 677 -9.41 -6.06 25.22
C GLU A 677 -8.35 -5.88 26.28
N LYS A 678 -8.62 -6.35 27.49
CA LYS A 678 -7.73 -6.25 28.65
C LYS A 678 -7.75 -7.56 29.44
N HIS A 679 -6.59 -7.99 29.93
CA HIS A 679 -6.50 -9.13 30.83
C HIS A 679 -7.20 -8.83 32.15
N PHE A 680 -7.92 -9.81 32.68
CA PHE A 680 -8.76 -9.69 33.87
C PHE A 680 -8.46 -10.79 34.87
N THR A 681 -8.38 -10.47 36.17
CA THR A 681 -8.10 -11.41 37.24
C THR A 681 -8.80 -10.97 38.54
N LEU A 682 -8.97 -11.92 39.47
CA LEU A 682 -9.47 -11.64 40.81
C LEU A 682 -8.36 -11.18 41.76
N ASP A 683 -7.11 -11.63 41.53
CA ASP A 683 -5.94 -11.24 42.33
C ASP A 683 -4.67 -11.28 41.46
N LYS A 684 -3.87 -10.22 41.52
CA LYS A 684 -2.64 -10.09 40.77
C LYS A 684 -1.49 -10.91 41.32
N GLU A 685 -1.61 -11.38 42.55
CA GLU A 685 -0.59 -12.19 43.24
C GLU A 685 -0.79 -13.71 43.05
N MET A 686 -1.86 -14.13 42.36
CA MET A 686 -2.05 -15.52 41.99
C MET A 686 -0.91 -16.03 41.14
N GLU A 687 -0.57 -17.33 41.31
CA GLU A 687 0.38 -18.01 40.45
C GLU A 687 -0.14 -18.11 39.00
N GLY A 688 0.63 -17.63 38.03
CA GLY A 688 0.30 -17.66 36.61
C GLY A 688 0.93 -16.51 35.85
N PRO A 689 1.13 -16.65 34.51
CA PRO A 689 1.90 -15.69 33.75
C PRO A 689 1.20 -14.34 33.57
N ASP A 690 -0.14 -14.31 33.53
CA ASP A 690 -0.89 -13.16 33.11
C ASP A 690 -1.53 -12.36 34.26
N HIS A 691 -1.55 -12.89 35.50
CA HIS A 691 -2.20 -12.21 36.64
C HIS A 691 -1.58 -10.84 36.95
N ILE A 692 -0.25 -10.74 36.92
CA ILE A 692 0.49 -9.53 37.31
C ILE A 692 0.16 -8.32 36.41
N LEU A 693 -0.17 -8.55 35.14
CA LEU A 693 -0.51 -7.48 34.17
C LEU A 693 -2.01 -7.25 34.05
N SER A 694 -2.82 -8.16 34.64
CA SER A 694 -4.27 -8.13 34.55
C SER A 694 -4.90 -7.05 35.43
N MET A 695 -6.11 -6.64 35.09
CA MET A 695 -6.90 -5.70 35.88
C MET A 695 -7.77 -6.43 36.88
N LEU A 696 -7.90 -5.85 38.06
CA LEU A 696 -8.87 -6.25 39.08
C LEU A 696 -10.29 -5.76 38.71
N PRO A 697 -11.35 -6.37 39.25
CA PRO A 697 -12.74 -6.00 38.94
C PRO A 697 -13.05 -4.50 39.08
N GLU A 698 -12.62 -3.90 40.18
CA GLU A 698 -12.85 -2.48 40.42
C GLU A 698 -12.07 -1.56 39.46
N GLU A 699 -10.85 -1.94 39.09
CA GLU A 699 -10.04 -1.23 38.10
C GLU A 699 -10.71 -1.28 36.73
N PHE A 700 -11.19 -2.47 36.34
CA PHE A 700 -11.83 -2.69 35.05
C PHE A 700 -13.16 -1.93 34.93
N LYS A 701 -13.98 -1.96 35.98
CA LYS A 701 -15.22 -1.19 36.06
C LYS A 701 -14.97 0.30 35.90
N LYS A 702 -14.01 0.85 36.64
CA LYS A 702 -13.63 2.26 36.53
C LYS A 702 -13.15 2.64 35.12
N MET A 703 -12.42 1.74 34.45
CA MET A 703 -11.99 1.93 33.07
C MET A 703 -13.21 2.06 32.15
N ILE A 704 -14.21 1.19 32.26
CA ILE A 704 -15.44 1.22 31.45
C ILE A 704 -16.24 2.50 31.71
N GLU A 705 -16.37 2.92 32.97
CA GLU A 705 -17.01 4.19 33.32
C GLU A 705 -16.30 5.38 32.65
N SER A 706 -14.97 5.35 32.60
CA SER A 706 -14.16 6.38 31.93
C SER A 706 -14.40 6.42 30.42
N PHE A 707 -14.63 5.28 29.77
CA PHE A 707 -14.98 5.21 28.32
C PHE A 707 -16.25 5.99 28.03
N SER A 708 -17.32 5.79 28.82
CA SER A 708 -18.59 6.51 28.63
C SER A 708 -18.43 8.02 28.75
N ILE A 709 -17.55 8.48 29.66
CA ILE A 709 -17.25 9.91 29.83
C ILE A 709 -16.51 10.43 28.58
N VAL A 710 -15.48 9.71 28.11
CA VAL A 710 -14.69 10.09 26.93
C VAL A 710 -15.58 10.13 25.68
N GLU A 711 -16.38 9.08 25.43
CA GLU A 711 -17.26 9.00 24.28
C GLU A 711 -18.28 10.16 24.24
N SER A 712 -18.85 10.50 25.40
CA SER A 712 -19.75 11.65 25.49
C SER A 712 -19.04 12.99 25.23
N ALA A 713 -17.75 13.09 25.52
CA ALA A 713 -16.95 14.31 25.37
C ALA A 713 -16.37 14.48 23.94
N LEU A 714 -16.31 13.42 23.12
CA LEU A 714 -15.72 13.49 21.78
C LEU A 714 -16.47 14.42 20.83
N GLY A 715 -17.82 14.47 20.91
CA GLY A 715 -18.65 15.31 20.05
C GLY A 715 -18.55 14.91 18.56
N ASP A 716 -18.98 15.84 17.70
CA ASP A 716 -19.02 15.66 16.23
C ASP A 716 -17.82 16.29 15.49
N GLY A 717 -16.90 16.92 16.22
CA GLY A 717 -15.73 17.62 15.67
C GLY A 717 -16.04 18.97 15.03
N ILE A 718 -17.30 19.42 15.01
CA ILE A 718 -17.68 20.73 14.49
C ILE A 718 -17.46 21.80 15.55
N LYS A 719 -16.57 22.76 15.29
CA LYS A 719 -16.33 23.85 16.24
C LYS A 719 -17.45 24.90 16.18
N GLN A 720 -18.44 24.73 17.05
CA GLN A 720 -19.56 25.67 17.25
C GLN A 720 -19.83 25.84 18.75
N PRO A 721 -20.55 26.92 19.14
CA PRO A 721 -20.97 27.06 20.53
C PRO A 721 -21.90 25.92 20.94
N ALA A 722 -21.65 25.38 22.11
CA ALA A 722 -22.58 24.43 22.71
C ALA A 722 -23.90 25.11 23.16
N ALA A 723 -24.98 24.36 23.20
CA ALA A 723 -26.30 24.91 23.54
C ALA A 723 -26.31 25.62 24.91
N ASN A 724 -25.56 25.14 25.87
CA ASN A 724 -25.38 25.73 27.19
C ASN A 724 -24.52 27.01 27.23
N GLU A 725 -23.82 27.36 26.15
CA GLU A 725 -23.01 28.58 26.05
C GLU A 725 -23.80 29.79 25.57
N VAL A 726 -25.06 29.64 25.12
CA VAL A 726 -25.88 30.75 24.61
C VAL A 726 -26.02 31.87 25.62
N ALA A 727 -26.30 31.55 26.88
CA ALA A 727 -26.40 32.54 27.95
C ALA A 727 -25.08 33.27 28.19
N SER A 728 -23.94 32.54 28.09
CA SER A 728 -22.61 33.11 28.23
C SER A 728 -22.25 34.02 27.05
N ILE A 729 -22.67 33.66 25.83
CA ILE A 729 -22.51 34.49 24.64
C ILE A 729 -23.17 35.85 24.86
N ILE A 730 -24.40 35.84 25.30
CA ILE A 730 -25.15 37.07 25.58
C ILE A 730 -24.50 37.88 26.71
N ARG A 731 -24.12 37.24 27.79
CA ARG A 731 -23.57 37.88 28.98
C ARG A 731 -22.16 38.43 28.79
N PHE A 732 -21.29 37.75 28.09
CA PHE A 732 -19.84 38.06 28.12
C PHE A 732 -19.29 38.58 26.79
N ARG A 733 -19.91 38.33 25.64
CA ARG A 733 -19.43 38.89 24.38
C ARG A 733 -19.56 40.40 24.40
N LYS A 734 -18.54 41.06 23.89
CA LYS A 734 -18.48 42.50 23.77
C LYS A 734 -19.14 42.97 22.48
N THR A 735 -19.98 43.95 22.59
CA THR A 735 -20.66 44.69 21.50
C THR A 735 -20.42 46.16 21.63
N MET A 736 -20.74 46.94 20.62
CA MET A 736 -20.60 48.39 20.61
C MET A 736 -21.71 49.07 21.39
N TYR A 737 -21.36 49.88 22.32
CA TYR A 737 -22.23 50.76 23.08
C TYR A 737 -21.77 52.21 22.91
N THR A 738 -22.69 53.15 23.05
CA THR A 738 -22.38 54.58 23.02
C THR A 738 -21.61 54.97 24.28
N LYS A 739 -20.49 55.66 24.13
CA LYS A 739 -19.66 56.18 25.24
C LYS A 739 -20.28 57.47 25.80
N HIS A 740 -21.05 58.21 25.01
CA HIS A 740 -21.82 59.41 25.33
C HIS A 740 -23.06 59.47 24.41
N ALA A 741 -24.01 60.41 24.69
CA ALA A 741 -25.19 60.54 23.85
C ALA A 741 -24.82 61.03 22.43
N ILE A 742 -25.36 60.37 21.38
CA ILE A 742 -25.12 60.70 19.98
C ILE A 742 -26.43 61.17 19.32
N LYS A 743 -26.34 62.30 18.61
CA LYS A 743 -27.51 62.87 17.92
C LYS A 743 -27.75 62.26 16.55
N LYS A 744 -29.04 62.21 16.12
CA LYS A 744 -29.44 61.85 14.77
C LYS A 744 -28.67 62.69 13.77
N GLY A 745 -28.16 62.06 12.70
CA GLY A 745 -27.38 62.70 11.65
C GLY A 745 -25.87 62.82 11.92
N SER A 746 -25.40 62.51 13.12
CA SER A 746 -23.99 62.44 13.43
C SER A 746 -23.32 61.23 12.73
N ILE A 747 -22.05 61.37 12.33
CA ILE A 747 -21.24 60.28 11.82
C ILE A 747 -20.57 59.65 13.05
N ILE A 748 -20.72 58.34 13.17
CA ILE A 748 -20.12 57.57 14.29
C ILE A 748 -18.60 57.41 14.09
N THR A 749 -17.87 57.67 15.15
CA THR A 749 -16.39 57.53 15.22
C THR A 749 -16.00 56.51 16.28
N VAL A 750 -14.72 56.12 16.30
CA VAL A 750 -14.18 55.23 17.34
C VAL A 750 -14.28 55.83 18.76
N ASP A 751 -14.23 57.18 18.86
CA ASP A 751 -14.31 57.87 20.14
C ASP A 751 -15.71 57.87 20.74
N ASP A 752 -16.73 57.63 19.95
CA ASP A 752 -18.14 57.50 20.34
C ASP A 752 -18.51 56.17 20.94
N ILE A 753 -17.61 55.16 20.82
CA ILE A 753 -17.91 53.74 21.09
C ILE A 753 -17.14 53.26 22.33
N ILE A 754 -17.79 52.40 23.10
CA ILE A 754 -17.20 51.55 24.12
C ILE A 754 -17.60 50.09 23.84
N TYR A 755 -16.62 49.18 23.96
CA TYR A 755 -16.86 47.74 23.80
C TYR A 755 -17.17 47.08 25.14
N THR A 756 -18.42 46.76 25.36
CA THR A 756 -18.88 46.20 26.63
C THR A 756 -19.95 45.13 26.41
N GLY A 757 -20.28 44.38 27.46
CA GLY A 757 -21.41 43.49 27.53
C GLY A 757 -22.55 44.11 28.31
N PRO A 758 -23.79 43.52 28.23
CA PRO A 758 -24.14 42.32 27.52
C PRO A 758 -24.25 42.51 25.98
N ALA A 759 -24.29 41.42 25.23
CA ALA A 759 -24.21 41.41 23.76
C ALA A 759 -25.57 41.80 23.10
N TYR A 760 -26.08 42.99 23.39
CA TYR A 760 -27.30 43.52 22.80
C TYR A 760 -27.06 44.42 21.59
N GLY A 761 -25.81 44.89 21.41
CA GLY A 761 -25.41 45.72 20.29
C GLY A 761 -24.73 44.92 19.15
N ILE A 762 -24.25 45.66 18.15
CA ILE A 762 -23.44 45.13 17.07
C ILE A 762 -22.10 44.63 17.64
N TYR A 763 -21.68 43.44 17.28
CA TYR A 763 -20.38 42.87 17.72
C TYR A 763 -19.20 43.73 17.28
N SER A 764 -18.20 43.87 18.12
CA SER A 764 -16.96 44.63 17.85
C SER A 764 -16.25 44.24 16.58
N LYS A 765 -16.36 42.98 16.12
CA LYS A 765 -15.82 42.53 14.85
C LYS A 765 -16.37 43.23 13.60
N PHE A 766 -17.43 44.00 13.74
CA PHE A 766 -18.03 44.78 12.65
C PHE A 766 -17.70 46.28 12.78
N GLU A 767 -16.70 46.64 13.58
CA GLU A 767 -16.27 48.03 13.82
C GLU A 767 -16.03 48.77 12.50
N ASP A 768 -15.26 48.22 11.59
CA ASP A 768 -14.93 48.82 10.29
C ASP A 768 -16.14 49.11 9.41
N ILE A 769 -17.26 48.44 9.64
CA ILE A 769 -18.52 48.64 8.93
C ILE A 769 -19.37 49.74 9.61
N VAL A 770 -19.25 49.85 10.94
CA VAL A 770 -20.05 50.80 11.75
C VAL A 770 -19.42 52.17 11.79
N ILE A 771 -18.10 52.26 11.93
CA ILE A 771 -17.41 53.55 11.90
C ILE A 771 -17.61 54.25 10.56
N GLY A 772 -17.90 55.54 10.63
CA GLY A 772 -18.18 56.37 9.43
C GLY A 772 -19.65 56.34 8.97
N GLN A 773 -20.51 55.51 9.60
CA GLN A 773 -21.92 55.49 9.29
C GLN A 773 -22.67 56.65 9.97
N THR A 774 -23.82 57.03 9.37
CA THR A 774 -24.69 58.11 9.93
C THR A 774 -25.71 57.51 10.90
N ILE A 775 -25.85 58.11 12.06
CA ILE A 775 -26.84 57.73 13.07
C ILE A 775 -28.26 58.16 12.62
N THR A 776 -29.22 57.24 12.65
CA THR A 776 -30.59 57.42 12.15
C THR A 776 -31.55 58.00 13.20
N ARG A 777 -31.23 57.93 14.51
CA ARG A 777 -32.04 58.43 15.62
C ARG A 777 -31.12 58.83 16.80
N ASP A 778 -31.63 59.67 17.67
CA ASP A 778 -30.89 60.03 18.91
C ASP A 778 -30.66 58.76 19.75
N ILE A 779 -29.42 58.56 20.22
CA ILE A 779 -29.01 57.47 21.10
C ILE A 779 -28.46 58.04 22.38
N ALA A 780 -28.99 57.61 23.52
CA ALA A 780 -28.47 58.05 24.84
C ALA A 780 -27.10 57.43 25.13
N GLU A 781 -26.40 57.98 26.14
CA GLU A 781 -25.14 57.38 26.64
C GLU A 781 -25.37 55.96 27.18
N ASN A 782 -24.38 55.10 27.03
CA ASN A 782 -24.36 53.71 27.51
C ASN A 782 -25.50 52.82 26.93
N MET A 783 -25.87 53.06 25.70
CA MET A 783 -26.86 52.28 24.97
C MET A 783 -26.21 51.36 23.91
N PRO A 784 -26.70 50.12 23.72
CA PRO A 784 -26.18 49.25 22.66
C PRO A 784 -26.48 49.88 21.30
N ILE A 785 -25.48 49.89 20.42
CA ILE A 785 -25.63 50.31 19.01
C ILE A 785 -26.13 49.12 18.21
N THR A 786 -27.26 49.25 17.56
CA THR A 786 -27.89 48.19 16.74
C THR A 786 -27.97 48.62 15.27
N TRP A 787 -28.14 47.65 14.37
CA TRP A 787 -28.14 47.89 12.93
C TRP A 787 -29.20 48.88 12.46
N ASP A 788 -30.33 48.95 13.13
CA ASP A 788 -31.42 49.90 12.85
C ASP A 788 -31.12 51.37 13.25
N MET A 789 -30.06 51.56 14.06
CA MET A 789 -29.60 52.88 14.50
C MET A 789 -28.55 53.48 13.57
N ILE A 790 -28.04 52.77 12.58
CA ILE A 790 -27.05 53.23 11.63
C ILE A 790 -27.64 53.23 10.22
N GLY A 791 -27.37 54.32 9.46
CA GLY A 791 -27.84 54.50 8.09
C GLY A 791 -26.70 54.31 7.10
N GLY A 792 -27.04 53.91 5.87
CA GLY A 792 -26.06 53.72 4.77
C GLY A 792 -26.10 52.36 4.11
N PHE A 793 -26.86 51.44 4.65
CA PHE A 793 -27.08 50.16 3.97
C PHE A 793 -28.29 50.25 3.06
N SER A 794 -28.07 50.53 1.75
CA SER A 794 -29.11 50.27 0.74
C SER A 794 -29.34 48.77 0.67
N SER A 795 -30.53 48.32 0.84
CA SER A 795 -30.98 46.96 0.56
C SER A 795 -30.68 46.66 -0.91
N GLY A 796 -29.58 45.95 -1.17
CA GLY A 796 -29.27 45.32 -2.43
C GLY A 796 -29.79 43.88 -2.44
#